data_5510cc334a93c9693884368d41e73ece
#
_entry.id   5510cc334a93c9693884368d41e73ece
#
_cell.length_a   1.000
_cell.length_b   1.000
_cell.length_c   1.000
_cell.angle_alpha   90.00
_cell.angle_beta   90.00
_cell.angle_gamma   90.00
#
_symmetry.space_group_name_H-M   'P 1'
#
loop_
_entity.id
_entity.type
_entity.pdbx_description
1 polymer ?
#
loop_
_entity_poly.entity_id
_entity_poly.type
_entity_poly.pdbx_seq_one_letter_code
_entity_poly.pdbx_strand_id
1 'polypeptide(L)'
;ASPPVVTFTVVDAHGNPALGISGETTWFTFAKLVPNTDQDINGGLPYWQSYVNRSEDVANNAAGRGSDVLDLAVQATTDTFRSGGTLVELGDGNYEYTFGTDVADVTSPIAVAWEPNLTHRVGIEIRLGGEGEVPLAPDNFVYDFVPDGGAGSGVTKDILETDKCNACHYEFAFHGGPRKSMDYCVTCHNPGTVDQDSGESLDMAPLIHASHMGEDREGAVPYTIWGFSDFSHPYDEVTYPQSKTYCETCHAASEAAPDGDNWNASATAKTCGGCHADGLLAANFDAVTGQAEYQFDHSVSDVPALGPANDGICGDCHLGTINTAGESLASHSRISGDDRFRGELGEDFVLEILDATNVGPGLVPSITFQVTDAEGTPYDIMTDPEFDTANGSSLNLYVAWTSADIYNGTEAGSTGGLRDRNRDISEPADGIPDIEDYGQGHPFRMYLEALQRDIAANPGWANADGSYTVDYFTALPAGWTGDVMISLGGHPAAVGVTDANGDVGNQRAAPASAVFFPGEARSVGWDNDKCNACHKQLQFHGSNRNENLEICLNCHNADLPEDGEGWAFGRMVHSIHAGSATFFDGEFAGVTYPQSVANCDTCHVAGSYDVARTEARAVSIGGDADTTVWTDDIATTPSSAACGSCHSDVASAGHFNTNGGQVSVA
;
A
#
# COMPACT_ATOMS: atom_id res chain seq x y z
N ALA A 1 -13.29 38.28 28.53
CA ALA A 1 -12.46 37.11 28.23
C ALA A 1 -11.13 37.61 27.65
N SER A 2 -10.06 36.91 27.86
CA SER A 2 -8.75 37.22 27.29
C SER A 2 -8.36 36.09 26.33
N PRO A 3 -7.57 36.35 25.30
CA PRO A 3 -7.04 35.30 24.48
C PRO A 3 -6.39 34.18 25.28
N PRO A 4 -6.43 32.92 24.84
CA PRO A 4 -5.76 31.81 25.51
C PRO A 4 -4.25 32.02 25.64
N VAL A 5 -3.69 31.48 26.72
CA VAL A 5 -2.26 31.46 26.95
C VAL A 5 -1.83 30.02 27.18
N VAL A 6 -0.80 29.61 26.46
CA VAL A 6 -0.22 28.27 26.54
C VAL A 6 1.23 28.36 26.96
N THR A 7 1.60 27.60 28.00
CA THR A 7 2.98 27.43 28.41
C THR A 7 3.45 26.03 28.03
N PHE A 8 4.64 25.91 27.45
CA PHE A 8 5.21 24.66 26.98
C PHE A 8 6.72 24.64 27.11
N THR A 9 7.30 23.45 27.07
CA THR A 9 8.75 23.26 27.14
C THR A 9 9.21 22.57 25.86
N VAL A 10 10.32 23.03 25.30
CA VAL A 10 10.98 22.38 24.15
C VAL A 10 12.38 21.93 24.55
N VAL A 11 12.66 20.67 24.29
CA VAL A 11 13.95 20.05 24.53
C VAL A 11 14.44 19.32 23.27
N ASP A 12 15.75 19.13 23.14
CA ASP A 12 16.30 18.28 22.09
C ASP A 12 16.14 16.78 22.42
N ALA A 13 16.56 15.91 21.51
CA ALA A 13 16.47 14.46 21.68
C ALA A 13 17.29 13.93 22.89
N HIS A 14 18.16 14.74 23.47
CA HIS A 14 18.97 14.40 24.64
C HIS A 14 18.38 15.00 25.94
N GLY A 15 17.24 15.72 25.84
CA GLY A 15 16.63 16.39 26.98
C GLY A 15 17.20 17.76 27.33
N ASN A 16 18.08 18.35 26.49
CA ASN A 16 18.59 19.69 26.73
C ASN A 16 17.57 20.75 26.28
N PRO A 17 17.47 21.88 27.02
CA PRO A 17 16.58 22.99 26.65
C PRO A 17 16.88 23.53 25.25
N ALA A 18 15.86 23.63 24.39
CA ALA A 18 15.96 24.36 23.13
C ALA A 18 15.70 25.85 23.40
N LEU A 19 16.63 26.72 23.05
CA LEU A 19 16.56 28.16 23.27
C LEU A 19 16.52 28.91 21.93
N GLY A 20 15.94 30.13 21.94
CA GLY A 20 15.90 30.99 20.76
C GLY A 20 14.84 30.62 19.73
N ILE A 21 13.82 29.85 20.13
CA ILE A 21 12.67 29.57 19.25
C ILE A 21 11.87 30.86 19.07
N SER A 22 11.57 31.18 17.81
CA SER A 22 10.86 32.40 17.46
C SER A 22 9.38 32.13 17.12
N GLY A 23 8.54 33.15 17.21
CA GLY A 23 7.14 33.07 16.77
C GLY A 23 7.00 32.84 15.25
N GLU A 24 8.07 33.03 14.45
CA GLU A 24 8.07 32.73 13.02
C GLU A 24 8.11 31.23 12.74
N THR A 25 8.72 30.46 13.65
CA THR A 25 8.90 29.01 13.52
C THR A 25 7.90 28.20 14.32
N THR A 26 7.01 28.84 15.10
CA THR A 26 6.08 28.14 16.00
C THR A 26 4.66 28.60 15.74
N TRP A 27 3.79 27.68 15.35
CA TRP A 27 2.39 27.95 15.00
C TRP A 27 1.47 27.11 15.86
N PHE A 28 0.26 27.59 16.09
CA PHE A 28 -0.68 26.98 17.01
C PHE A 28 -2.04 26.74 16.39
N THR A 29 -2.71 25.68 16.81
CA THR A 29 -4.13 25.44 16.53
C THR A 29 -4.92 25.40 17.82
N PHE A 30 -6.21 25.69 17.74
CA PHE A 30 -7.12 25.59 18.87
C PHE A 30 -8.48 25.10 18.39
N ALA A 31 -8.92 23.95 18.87
CA ALA A 31 -10.17 23.33 18.47
C ALA A 31 -10.93 22.78 19.68
N LYS A 32 -12.24 22.59 19.56
CA LYS A 32 -13.08 21.85 20.51
C LYS A 32 -13.64 20.60 19.86
N LEU A 33 -13.86 19.55 20.64
CA LEU A 33 -14.54 18.34 20.23
C LEU A 33 -16.05 18.50 20.49
N VAL A 34 -16.80 18.64 19.40
CA VAL A 34 -18.24 18.83 19.44
C VAL A 34 -18.92 17.47 19.49
N PRO A 35 -19.68 17.15 20.53
CA PRO A 35 -20.59 16.00 20.54
C PRO A 35 -21.65 16.18 19.46
N ASN A 36 -21.94 15.16 18.72
CA ASN A 36 -22.93 15.18 17.67
C ASN A 36 -23.84 13.96 17.79
N THR A 37 -25.12 14.15 17.59
CA THR A 37 -26.15 13.10 17.53
C THR A 37 -27.07 13.28 16.32
N ASP A 38 -26.87 14.36 15.58
CA ASP A 38 -27.62 14.63 14.35
C ASP A 38 -27.01 13.81 13.21
N GLN A 39 -27.78 12.85 12.73
CA GLN A 39 -27.32 11.95 11.68
C GLN A 39 -27.11 12.66 10.34
N ASP A 40 -27.81 13.78 10.11
CA ASP A 40 -27.64 14.57 8.88
C ASP A 40 -26.33 15.39 8.90
N ILE A 41 -25.70 15.49 10.08
CA ILE A 41 -24.42 16.17 10.27
C ILE A 41 -23.37 15.12 10.61
N ASN A 42 -22.41 14.91 9.71
CA ASN A 42 -21.28 14.00 9.91
C ASN A 42 -21.69 12.59 10.40
N GLY A 43 -22.87 12.09 9.98
CA GLY A 43 -23.37 10.78 10.38
C GLY A 43 -23.60 10.60 11.89
N GLY A 44 -23.86 11.67 12.62
CA GLY A 44 -24.00 11.64 14.08
C GLY A 44 -22.69 11.48 14.86
N LEU A 45 -21.55 11.51 14.18
CA LEU A 45 -20.24 11.33 14.81
C LEU A 45 -19.70 12.64 15.40
N PRO A 46 -18.98 12.60 16.53
CA PRO A 46 -18.26 13.75 17.05
C PRO A 46 -17.29 14.33 16.02
N TYR A 47 -17.04 15.64 16.10
CA TYR A 47 -16.09 16.30 15.20
C TYR A 47 -15.33 17.43 15.88
N TRP A 48 -14.09 17.64 15.43
CA TRP A 48 -13.32 18.81 15.84
C TRP A 48 -13.80 20.05 15.12
N GLN A 49 -13.96 21.15 15.86
CA GLN A 49 -14.30 22.47 15.33
C GLN A 49 -13.22 23.47 15.73
N SER A 50 -12.55 24.05 14.74
CA SER A 50 -11.49 25.03 14.97
C SER A 50 -12.06 26.39 15.39
N TYR A 51 -11.38 27.04 16.35
CA TYR A 51 -11.60 28.44 16.66
C TYR A 51 -10.84 29.39 15.72
N VAL A 52 -9.78 28.89 15.10
CA VAL A 52 -8.91 29.67 14.22
C VAL A 52 -9.26 29.34 12.77
N ASN A 53 -10.03 30.21 12.15
CA ASN A 53 -10.51 30.04 10.79
C ASN A 53 -10.19 31.26 9.92
N ARG A 54 -10.11 31.05 8.63
CA ARG A 54 -9.98 32.11 7.62
C ARG A 54 -11.02 31.91 6.53
N SER A 55 -11.44 33.01 5.90
CA SER A 55 -12.14 32.93 4.61
C SER A 55 -11.11 32.78 3.51
N GLU A 56 -11.40 31.95 2.58
CA GLU A 56 -10.71 31.96 1.30
C GLU A 56 -11.45 32.87 0.31
N ASP A 57 -10.72 33.61 -0.48
CA ASP A 57 -11.28 34.56 -1.42
C ASP A 57 -11.48 33.91 -2.79
N VAL A 58 -12.71 33.45 -3.04
CA VAL A 58 -13.11 32.93 -4.35
C VAL A 58 -12.92 33.91 -5.51
N ALA A 59 -12.81 35.22 -5.23
CA ALA A 59 -12.57 36.23 -6.26
C ALA A 59 -11.14 36.23 -6.84
N ASN A 60 -10.19 35.57 -6.15
CA ASN A 60 -8.82 35.39 -6.64
C ASN A 60 -8.63 34.04 -7.36
N ASN A 61 -9.69 33.33 -7.63
CA ASN A 61 -9.65 32.11 -8.40
C ASN A 61 -9.09 32.42 -9.81
N ALA A 62 -7.92 31.85 -10.15
CA ALA A 62 -7.30 32.07 -11.44
C ALA A 62 -8.21 31.57 -12.56
N ALA A 63 -8.30 32.36 -13.64
CA ALA A 63 -9.15 32.03 -14.79
C ALA A 63 -8.85 30.61 -15.32
N GLY A 64 -9.87 29.73 -15.31
CA GLY A 64 -9.76 28.35 -15.79
C GLY A 64 -9.84 27.27 -14.70
N ARG A 65 -9.85 27.64 -13.44
CA ARG A 65 -10.25 26.74 -12.37
C ARG A 65 -11.77 26.62 -12.37
N GLY A 66 -12.28 25.42 -12.38
CA GLY A 66 -13.73 25.18 -12.50
C GLY A 66 -14.51 25.99 -11.45
N SER A 67 -15.67 26.31 -11.72
CA SER A 67 -16.74 27.01 -11.06
C SER A 67 -16.52 27.54 -9.62
N ASP A 68 -17.09 28.69 -9.36
CA ASP A 68 -17.49 29.20 -8.04
C ASP A 68 -18.43 28.18 -7.33
N VAL A 69 -17.88 27.08 -6.85
CA VAL A 69 -18.67 26.00 -6.27
C VAL A 69 -19.28 26.46 -4.95
N LEU A 70 -18.62 27.36 -4.23
CA LEU A 70 -19.09 27.89 -2.95
C LEU A 70 -18.99 29.43 -2.93
N ASP A 71 -20.07 30.10 -2.55
CA ASP A 71 -20.08 31.55 -2.30
C ASP A 71 -19.15 31.97 -1.15
N LEU A 72 -18.84 31.03 -0.24
CA LEU A 72 -17.94 31.21 0.88
C LEU A 72 -17.24 29.88 1.19
N ALA A 73 -15.92 29.86 1.06
CA ALA A 73 -15.09 28.79 1.59
C ALA A 73 -14.43 29.23 2.89
N VAL A 74 -14.55 28.40 3.91
CA VAL A 74 -13.90 28.59 5.21
C VAL A 74 -12.88 27.49 5.39
N GLN A 75 -11.68 27.88 5.81
CA GLN A 75 -10.63 26.93 6.14
C GLN A 75 -10.16 27.14 7.58
N ALA A 76 -10.07 26.06 8.33
CA ALA A 76 -9.34 26.09 9.58
C ALA A 76 -7.85 26.35 9.32
N THR A 77 -7.23 27.15 10.18
CA THR A 77 -5.85 27.59 10.01
C THR A 77 -5.12 27.65 11.36
N THR A 78 -3.89 28.13 11.33
CA THR A 78 -3.05 28.29 12.52
C THR A 78 -3.06 29.72 13.02
N ASP A 79 -3.02 29.88 14.34
CA ASP A 79 -2.72 31.15 15.01
C ASP A 79 -1.19 31.34 15.03
N THR A 80 -0.73 32.52 14.65
CA THR A 80 0.69 32.83 14.49
C THR A 80 0.96 34.28 14.91
N PHE A 81 2.22 34.70 14.91
CA PHE A 81 2.56 36.10 15.12
C PHE A 81 1.90 37.04 14.06
N ARG A 82 1.55 36.52 12.89
CA ARG A 82 0.86 37.30 11.84
C ARG A 82 -0.62 37.53 12.15
N SER A 83 -1.24 36.65 12.94
CA SER A 83 -2.60 36.83 13.45
C SER A 83 -2.65 37.59 14.78
N GLY A 84 -1.51 38.11 15.25
CA GLY A 84 -1.40 38.87 16.49
C GLY A 84 -0.95 38.05 17.70
N GLY A 85 -0.64 36.77 17.51
CA GLY A 85 -0.10 35.92 18.55
C GLY A 85 1.30 36.37 18.98
N THR A 86 1.65 36.12 20.24
CA THR A 86 2.97 36.51 20.78
C THR A 86 3.62 35.35 21.53
N LEU A 87 4.89 35.07 21.19
CA LEU A 87 5.70 34.06 21.86
C LEU A 87 6.76 34.73 22.74
N VAL A 88 6.88 34.30 23.97
CA VAL A 88 7.87 34.79 24.95
C VAL A 88 8.69 33.59 25.46
N GLU A 89 10.01 33.69 25.37
CA GLU A 89 10.91 32.73 26.00
C GLU A 89 11.06 33.05 27.50
N LEU A 90 10.81 32.06 28.35
CA LEU A 90 10.88 32.18 29.82
C LEU A 90 12.22 31.67 30.38
N GLY A 91 13.09 31.10 29.53
CA GLY A 91 14.33 30.47 29.88
C GLY A 91 14.21 28.96 30.13
N ASP A 92 15.35 28.28 30.09
CA ASP A 92 15.44 26.83 30.28
C ASP A 92 14.55 26.00 29.34
N GLY A 93 14.37 26.47 28.10
CA GLY A 93 13.49 25.84 27.09
C GLY A 93 12.00 26.03 27.32
N ASN A 94 11.60 26.85 28.29
CA ASN A 94 10.21 27.18 28.57
C ASN A 94 9.77 28.39 27.77
N TYR A 95 8.57 28.30 27.23
CA TYR A 95 7.93 29.30 26.39
C TYR A 95 6.49 29.56 26.83
N GLU A 96 6.03 30.78 26.57
CA GLU A 96 4.64 31.17 26.72
C GLU A 96 4.13 31.77 25.42
N TYR A 97 3.04 31.24 24.90
CA TYR A 97 2.34 31.76 23.74
C TYR A 97 0.99 32.31 24.12
N THR A 98 0.74 33.57 23.76
CA THR A 98 -0.58 34.19 23.85
C THR A 98 -1.19 34.23 22.44
N PHE A 99 -2.36 33.64 22.27
CA PHE A 99 -3.06 33.63 20.99
C PHE A 99 -3.44 35.05 20.55
N GLY A 100 -3.45 35.30 19.27
CA GLY A 100 -4.05 36.48 18.67
C GLY A 100 -5.57 36.38 18.62
N THR A 101 -6.09 35.16 18.55
CA THR A 101 -7.53 34.86 18.50
C THR A 101 -8.14 34.82 19.93
N ASP A 102 -9.15 35.66 20.20
CA ASP A 102 -9.97 35.52 21.40
C ASP A 102 -11.04 34.44 21.16
N VAL A 103 -10.81 33.23 21.65
CA VAL A 103 -11.70 32.08 21.46
C VAL A 103 -13.06 32.24 22.09
N ALA A 104 -13.24 33.21 23.00
CA ALA A 104 -14.52 33.53 23.61
C ALA A 104 -15.39 34.46 22.76
N ASP A 105 -14.85 35.07 21.69
CA ASP A 105 -15.55 36.03 20.84
C ASP A 105 -15.24 35.78 19.32
N VAL A 106 -15.26 34.51 18.91
CA VAL A 106 -15.07 34.16 17.49
C VAL A 106 -16.38 34.34 16.75
N THR A 107 -16.42 35.35 15.88
CA THR A 107 -17.62 35.73 15.11
C THR A 107 -17.38 35.77 13.60
N SER A 108 -16.14 35.69 13.15
CA SER A 108 -15.75 35.76 11.75
C SER A 108 -14.58 34.79 11.47
N PRO A 109 -14.50 34.16 10.29
CA PRO A 109 -15.46 34.17 9.17
C PRO A 109 -16.77 33.42 9.50
N ILE A 110 -16.75 32.52 10.48
CA ILE A 110 -17.91 31.85 11.06
C ILE A 110 -17.92 32.06 12.55
N ALA A 111 -19.11 32.02 13.16
CA ALA A 111 -19.24 32.09 14.61
C ALA A 111 -18.92 30.73 15.23
N VAL A 112 -17.99 30.70 16.20
CA VAL A 112 -17.70 29.49 16.99
C VAL A 112 -17.93 29.77 18.45
N ALA A 113 -18.94 29.12 19.03
CA ALA A 113 -19.32 29.30 20.42
C ALA A 113 -18.23 28.77 21.36
N TRP A 114 -17.91 29.52 22.41
CA TRP A 114 -17.08 29.04 23.50
C TRP A 114 -17.88 28.12 24.44
N GLU A 115 -17.44 26.85 24.53
CA GLU A 115 -18.12 25.82 25.34
C GLU A 115 -17.11 25.14 26.29
N PRO A 116 -16.83 25.80 27.45
CA PRO A 116 -15.73 25.38 28.33
C PRO A 116 -15.91 24.00 28.98
N ASN A 117 -17.09 23.40 28.85
CA ASN A 117 -17.41 22.05 29.33
C ASN A 117 -17.08 20.96 28.31
N LEU A 118 -16.66 21.31 27.09
CA LEU A 118 -16.23 20.36 26.08
C LEU A 118 -14.71 20.11 26.16
N THR A 119 -14.27 19.00 25.60
CA THR A 119 -12.85 18.75 25.37
C THR A 119 -12.30 19.72 24.32
N HIS A 120 -11.17 20.34 24.62
CA HIS A 120 -10.44 21.23 23.73
C HIS A 120 -9.06 20.67 23.45
N ARG A 121 -8.55 20.94 22.27
CA ARG A 121 -7.21 20.58 21.83
C ARG A 121 -6.43 21.82 21.42
N VAL A 122 -5.26 21.99 21.99
CA VAL A 122 -4.23 22.91 21.51
C VAL A 122 -3.22 22.09 20.75
N GLY A 123 -2.94 22.47 19.51
CA GLY A 123 -1.85 21.92 18.73
C GLY A 123 -0.69 22.91 18.61
N ILE A 124 0.53 22.41 18.68
CA ILE A 124 1.77 23.16 18.49
C ILE A 124 2.51 22.56 17.32
N GLU A 125 2.95 23.42 16.39
CA GLU A 125 3.75 23.07 15.23
C GLU A 125 5.08 23.83 15.31
N ILE A 126 6.19 23.11 15.32
CA ILE A 126 7.54 23.69 15.23
C ILE A 126 8.06 23.42 13.80
N ARG A 127 8.53 24.47 13.15
CA ARG A 127 9.04 24.45 11.77
C ARG A 127 10.55 24.54 11.74
N LEU A 128 11.17 24.17 10.62
CA LEU A 128 12.58 24.47 10.37
C LEU A 128 12.81 25.98 10.46
N GLY A 129 13.87 26.37 11.13
CA GLY A 129 14.31 27.76 11.18
C GLY A 129 14.72 28.27 9.79
N GLY A 130 14.51 29.57 9.55
CA GLY A 130 14.99 30.25 8.35
C GLY A 130 16.50 30.39 8.31
N GLU A 131 17.04 30.94 7.22
CA GLU A 131 18.47 31.19 7.07
C GLU A 131 18.98 32.14 8.19
N GLY A 132 19.88 31.64 9.03
CA GLY A 132 20.41 32.36 10.19
C GLY A 132 19.68 32.12 11.50
N GLU A 133 18.62 31.32 11.52
CA GLU A 133 17.92 30.87 12.72
C GLU A 133 18.47 29.54 13.26
N VAL A 134 18.08 29.19 14.49
CA VAL A 134 18.42 27.89 15.07
C VAL A 134 17.78 26.80 14.22
N PRO A 135 18.54 25.82 13.70
CA PRO A 135 17.96 24.70 12.97
C PRO A 135 17.17 23.82 13.96
N LEU A 136 15.86 23.77 13.77
CA LEU A 136 14.93 22.94 14.54
C LEU A 136 14.48 21.78 13.68
N ALA A 137 14.40 20.59 14.23
CA ALA A 137 13.69 19.50 13.61
C ALA A 137 12.17 19.83 13.64
N PRO A 138 11.45 19.67 12.52
CA PRO A 138 10.00 19.85 12.54
C PRO A 138 9.35 18.84 13.46
N ASP A 139 8.40 19.31 14.28
CA ASP A 139 7.65 18.46 15.20
C ASP A 139 6.27 19.03 15.52
N ASN A 140 5.35 18.16 15.98
CA ASN A 140 4.03 18.52 16.46
C ASN A 140 3.79 17.96 17.85
N PHE A 141 3.00 18.68 18.58
CA PHE A 141 2.48 18.24 19.87
C PHE A 141 1.03 18.69 20.02
N VAL A 142 0.18 17.88 20.65
CA VAL A 142 -1.18 18.23 21.02
C VAL A 142 -1.40 18.08 22.52
N TYR A 143 -2.30 18.90 23.06
CA TYR A 143 -2.71 18.83 24.44
C TYR A 143 -4.21 18.97 24.56
N ASP A 144 -4.86 17.94 25.10
CA ASP A 144 -6.30 17.88 25.31
C ASP A 144 -6.63 18.25 26.76
N PHE A 145 -7.66 19.09 26.92
CA PHE A 145 -8.10 19.54 28.24
C PHE A 145 -9.56 19.97 28.19
N VAL A 146 -10.17 20.06 29.36
CA VAL A 146 -11.52 20.64 29.56
C VAL A 146 -11.38 21.95 30.33
N PRO A 147 -11.70 23.12 29.72
CA PRO A 147 -11.41 24.43 30.30
C PRO A 147 -12.03 24.70 31.66
N ASP A 148 -13.22 24.17 31.97
CA ASP A 148 -13.87 24.32 33.26
C ASP A 148 -13.39 23.32 34.34
N GLY A 149 -12.46 22.43 33.97
CA GLY A 149 -11.93 21.37 34.83
C GLY A 149 -12.88 20.20 35.07
N GLY A 150 -13.98 20.13 34.32
CA GLY A 150 -14.95 19.05 34.37
C GLY A 150 -14.49 17.78 33.65
N ALA A 151 -15.39 16.83 33.50
CA ALA A 151 -15.13 15.55 32.83
C ALA A 151 -15.25 15.60 31.29
N GLY A 152 -15.57 16.77 30.74
CA GLY A 152 -15.86 16.90 29.32
C GLY A 152 -17.20 16.29 28.93
N SER A 153 -17.43 16.16 27.61
CA SER A 153 -18.68 15.58 27.07
C SER A 153 -18.71 14.05 27.13
N GLY A 154 -17.57 13.40 27.43
CA GLY A 154 -17.44 11.95 27.44
C GLY A 154 -17.37 11.31 26.04
N VAL A 155 -17.25 12.12 24.98
CA VAL A 155 -17.00 11.62 23.62
C VAL A 155 -15.52 11.71 23.30
N THR A 156 -15.04 10.78 22.49
CA THR A 156 -13.69 10.73 21.92
C THR A 156 -13.77 10.75 20.39
N LYS A 157 -12.67 11.05 19.73
CA LYS A 157 -12.49 10.94 18.28
C LYS A 157 -11.00 10.66 17.97
N ASP A 158 -10.53 9.54 18.47
CA ASP A 158 -9.16 9.07 18.24
C ASP A 158 -9.23 7.82 17.35
N ILE A 159 -9.28 8.05 16.03
CA ILE A 159 -9.61 7.06 15.00
C ILE A 159 -8.35 6.42 14.38
N LEU A 160 -7.26 7.18 14.27
CA LEU A 160 -6.06 6.75 13.54
C LEU A 160 -4.78 7.05 14.35
N GLU A 161 -3.90 6.08 14.39
CA GLU A 161 -2.53 6.28 14.85
C GLU A 161 -1.63 6.72 13.69
N THR A 162 -0.77 7.70 13.92
CA THR A 162 0.20 8.17 12.93
C THR A 162 1.15 7.06 12.48
N ASP A 163 1.48 6.12 13.36
CA ASP A 163 2.37 4.99 13.06
C ASP A 163 1.80 4.04 12.00
N LYS A 164 0.49 3.95 11.87
CA LYS A 164 -0.16 3.22 10.77
C LYS A 164 0.15 3.84 9.41
N CYS A 165 0.17 5.17 9.34
CA CYS A 165 0.56 5.90 8.14
C CYS A 165 2.06 5.71 7.84
N ASN A 166 2.89 5.70 8.89
CA ASN A 166 4.34 5.56 8.79
C ASN A 166 4.79 4.18 8.29
N ALA A 167 3.93 3.17 8.34
CA ALA A 167 4.20 1.87 7.73
C ALA A 167 4.50 1.99 6.23
N CYS A 168 3.77 2.89 5.52
CA CYS A 168 3.98 3.18 4.10
C CYS A 168 4.77 4.47 3.86
N HIS A 169 4.49 5.53 4.64
CA HIS A 169 5.09 6.86 4.45
C HIS A 169 6.46 7.03 5.13
N TYR A 170 6.93 6.06 5.89
CA TYR A 170 8.16 6.09 6.69
C TYR A 170 8.17 7.21 7.75
N GLU A 171 8.04 8.45 7.35
CA GLU A 171 7.81 9.63 8.18
C GLU A 171 6.69 10.45 7.56
N PHE A 172 5.48 10.32 8.12
CA PHE A 172 4.32 11.10 7.71
C PHE A 172 4.59 12.58 7.95
N ALA A 173 4.80 13.35 6.87
CA ALA A 173 5.27 14.73 6.96
C ALA A 173 4.71 15.57 5.80
N PHE A 174 3.78 16.46 6.10
CA PHE A 174 3.06 17.26 5.11
C PHE A 174 3.22 18.77 5.32
N HIS A 175 2.66 19.57 4.40
CA HIS A 175 2.75 21.03 4.37
C HIS A 175 4.19 21.56 4.38
N GLY A 176 5.08 20.87 3.65
CA GLY A 176 6.50 21.21 3.59
C GLY A 176 7.31 20.62 4.77
N GLY A 177 6.77 19.58 5.42
CA GLY A 177 7.47 18.75 6.40
C GLY A 177 7.16 18.96 7.89
N PRO A 178 6.53 20.08 8.33
CA PRO A 178 6.36 20.32 9.77
C PRO A 178 5.14 19.61 10.38
N ARG A 179 4.22 19.06 9.60
CA ARG A 179 2.99 18.43 10.11
C ARG A 179 3.09 16.93 9.99
N LYS A 180 3.21 16.27 11.15
CA LYS A 180 3.59 14.86 11.27
C LYS A 180 2.61 14.01 12.10
N SER A 181 1.68 14.60 12.82
CA SER A 181 0.76 13.90 13.72
C SER A 181 -0.68 13.98 13.23
N MET A 182 -1.38 12.84 13.18
CA MET A 182 -2.81 12.78 12.86
C MET A 182 -3.64 13.60 13.84
N ASP A 183 -3.29 13.58 15.13
CA ASP A 183 -3.97 14.37 16.17
C ASP A 183 -3.85 15.87 15.93
N TYR A 184 -2.73 16.32 15.38
CA TYR A 184 -2.54 17.70 14.97
C TYR A 184 -3.35 18.01 13.69
N CYS A 185 -3.30 17.13 12.70
CA CYS A 185 -3.95 17.35 11.40
C CYS A 185 -5.46 17.59 11.53
N VAL A 186 -6.16 16.79 12.36
CA VAL A 186 -7.62 16.90 12.54
C VAL A 186 -8.09 18.21 13.17
N THR A 187 -7.19 19.00 13.76
CA THR A 187 -7.52 20.34 14.26
C THR A 187 -7.85 21.33 13.14
N CYS A 188 -7.33 21.06 11.91
CA CYS A 188 -7.61 21.83 10.70
C CYS A 188 -8.41 21.04 9.66
N HIS A 189 -8.09 19.76 9.47
CA HIS A 189 -8.79 18.87 8.55
C HIS A 189 -10.04 18.30 9.24
N ASN A 190 -11.07 19.13 9.31
CA ASN A 190 -12.33 18.86 10.00
C ASN A 190 -13.52 19.14 9.05
N PRO A 191 -14.74 18.73 9.40
CA PRO A 191 -15.89 18.79 8.49
C PRO A 191 -16.22 20.18 7.90
N GLY A 192 -15.74 21.25 8.51
CA GLY A 192 -15.96 22.62 8.04
C GLY A 192 -14.93 23.12 7.05
N THR A 193 -13.90 22.33 6.73
CA THR A 193 -12.79 22.78 5.88
C THR A 193 -12.96 22.26 4.45
N VAL A 194 -12.96 23.19 3.48
CA VAL A 194 -13.18 22.92 2.06
C VAL A 194 -12.14 23.67 1.22
N ASP A 195 -11.68 23.04 0.15
CA ASP A 195 -10.89 23.72 -0.88
C ASP A 195 -11.81 24.61 -1.71
N GLN A 196 -11.50 25.90 -1.75
CA GLN A 196 -12.29 26.89 -2.48
C GLN A 196 -12.29 26.69 -3.98
N ASP A 197 -11.16 26.25 -4.53
CA ASP A 197 -10.92 26.21 -5.97
C ASP A 197 -11.54 24.97 -6.63
N SER A 198 -11.57 23.86 -5.92
CA SER A 198 -12.17 22.60 -6.39
C SER A 198 -13.55 22.32 -5.77
N GLY A 199 -13.85 22.87 -4.60
CA GLY A 199 -15.01 22.51 -3.79
C GLY A 199 -14.86 21.16 -3.07
N GLU A 200 -13.70 20.53 -3.18
CA GLU A 200 -13.43 19.25 -2.52
C GLU A 200 -13.33 19.41 -1.00
N SER A 201 -13.80 18.41 -0.29
CA SER A 201 -13.67 18.37 1.17
C SER A 201 -12.22 18.18 1.59
N LEU A 202 -11.78 19.01 2.52
CA LEU A 202 -10.50 18.85 3.21
C LEU A 202 -10.67 18.20 4.60
N ASP A 203 -11.86 17.69 4.93
CA ASP A 203 -12.03 16.84 6.11
C ASP A 203 -11.18 15.57 5.98
N MET A 204 -10.59 15.13 7.07
CA MET A 204 -9.55 14.09 7.05
C MET A 204 -10.02 12.79 6.39
N ALA A 205 -11.23 12.32 6.64
CA ALA A 205 -11.71 11.06 6.10
C ALA A 205 -11.86 11.09 4.57
N PRO A 206 -12.64 12.01 3.94
CA PRO A 206 -12.69 12.07 2.48
C PRO A 206 -11.35 12.43 1.83
N LEU A 207 -10.54 13.27 2.47
CA LEU A 207 -9.21 13.63 1.98
C LEU A 207 -8.31 12.39 1.83
N ILE A 208 -8.20 11.57 2.89
CA ILE A 208 -7.34 10.39 2.86
C ILE A 208 -7.91 9.34 1.92
N HIS A 209 -9.21 9.05 1.99
CA HIS A 209 -9.80 8.03 1.15
C HIS A 209 -9.69 8.38 -0.35
N ALA A 210 -10.04 9.60 -0.72
CA ALA A 210 -9.97 10.02 -2.12
C ALA A 210 -8.53 10.04 -2.67
N SER A 211 -7.56 10.50 -1.88
CA SER A 211 -6.16 10.52 -2.32
C SER A 211 -5.56 9.12 -2.46
N HIS A 212 -5.93 8.15 -1.58
CA HIS A 212 -5.44 6.77 -1.68
C HIS A 212 -6.25 5.93 -2.69
N MET A 213 -7.46 6.35 -3.04
CA MET A 213 -8.20 5.74 -4.16
C MET A 213 -7.49 6.03 -5.48
N GLY A 214 -6.90 7.21 -5.61
CA GLY A 214 -5.98 7.56 -6.67
C GLY A 214 -6.54 7.32 -8.07
N GLU A 215 -5.81 6.56 -8.87
CA GLU A 215 -6.16 6.21 -10.25
C GLU A 215 -7.45 5.38 -10.37
N ASP A 216 -7.84 4.63 -9.32
CA ASP A 216 -9.05 3.81 -9.31
C ASP A 216 -10.29 4.58 -8.82
N ARG A 217 -10.16 5.86 -8.47
CA ARG A 217 -11.32 6.65 -8.04
C ARG A 217 -12.30 6.80 -9.18
N GLU A 218 -13.51 6.30 -8.99
CA GLU A 218 -14.60 6.45 -9.94
C GLU A 218 -14.90 7.94 -10.17
N GLY A 219 -15.35 8.29 -11.37
CA GLY A 219 -15.76 9.63 -11.73
C GLY A 219 -14.91 10.28 -12.83
N ALA A 220 -15.50 11.28 -13.47
CA ALA A 220 -14.88 11.97 -14.60
C ALA A 220 -13.82 13.02 -14.19
N VAL A 221 -13.76 13.36 -12.90
CA VAL A 221 -12.86 14.42 -12.38
C VAL A 221 -12.04 13.83 -11.23
N PRO A 222 -10.70 13.85 -11.35
CA PRO A 222 -9.83 13.40 -10.27
C PRO A 222 -9.99 14.28 -9.02
N TYR A 223 -9.81 13.67 -7.84
CA TYR A 223 -9.72 14.42 -6.61
C TYR A 223 -8.51 15.38 -6.69
N THR A 224 -8.79 16.67 -6.67
CA THR A 224 -7.77 17.69 -6.88
C THR A 224 -7.87 18.75 -5.81
N ILE A 225 -6.77 19.01 -5.12
CA ILE A 225 -6.64 20.07 -4.12
C ILE A 225 -5.74 21.16 -4.69
N TRP A 226 -6.10 22.41 -4.48
CA TRP A 226 -5.28 23.56 -4.83
C TRP A 226 -4.51 24.04 -3.60
N GLY A 227 -3.21 23.90 -3.66
CA GLY A 227 -2.30 24.23 -2.57
C GLY A 227 -1.78 25.67 -2.63
N PHE A 228 -0.79 25.95 -1.79
CA PHE A 228 -0.09 27.23 -1.73
C PHE A 228 0.44 27.64 -3.11
N SER A 229 0.27 28.93 -3.45
CA SER A 229 0.69 29.51 -4.74
C SER A 229 -0.02 28.94 -5.98
N ASP A 230 -1.25 28.54 -5.84
CA ASP A 230 -2.12 28.11 -6.94
C ASP A 230 -1.62 26.86 -7.71
N PHE A 231 -0.90 25.98 -7.05
CA PHE A 231 -0.55 24.69 -7.62
C PHE A 231 -1.67 23.67 -7.37
N SER A 232 -2.16 23.08 -8.46
CA SER A 232 -3.07 21.92 -8.35
C SER A 232 -2.29 20.68 -7.95
N HIS A 233 -2.90 19.89 -7.07
CA HIS A 233 -2.43 18.58 -6.69
C HIS A 233 -3.52 17.57 -7.07
N PRO A 234 -3.55 17.06 -8.30
CA PRO A 234 -4.39 15.95 -8.66
C PRO A 234 -3.83 14.67 -8.02
N TYR A 235 -4.71 13.81 -7.54
CA TYR A 235 -4.32 12.55 -6.91
C TYR A 235 -4.63 11.33 -7.79
N ASP A 236 -4.94 11.54 -9.06
CA ASP A 236 -5.25 10.51 -10.06
C ASP A 236 -4.03 9.65 -10.48
N GLU A 237 -2.82 10.09 -10.14
CA GLU A 237 -1.59 9.35 -10.38
C GLU A 237 -1.17 8.48 -9.17
N VAL A 238 -1.92 8.52 -8.07
CA VAL A 238 -1.57 7.73 -6.87
C VAL A 238 -1.88 6.27 -7.12
N THR A 239 -0.85 5.43 -7.06
CA THR A 239 -0.95 3.97 -7.11
C THR A 239 -0.97 3.40 -5.69
N TYR A 240 -2.02 2.68 -5.34
CA TYR A 240 -2.15 2.09 -4.01
C TYR A 240 -1.70 0.63 -4.01
N PRO A 241 -0.75 0.22 -3.15
CA PRO A 241 -0.01 -1.03 -3.33
C PRO A 241 -0.75 -2.29 -2.83
N GLN A 242 -1.95 -2.16 -2.31
CA GLN A 242 -2.75 -3.29 -1.79
C GLN A 242 -4.21 -3.13 -2.15
N SER A 243 -5.04 -4.15 -1.93
CA SER A 243 -6.48 -4.00 -2.05
C SER A 243 -7.01 -2.89 -1.13
N LYS A 244 -7.82 -2.01 -1.69
CA LYS A 244 -8.43 -0.88 -0.97
C LYS A 244 -9.48 -1.34 0.06
N THR A 245 -9.79 -2.62 0.08
CA THR A 245 -10.72 -3.24 1.03
C THR A 245 -10.05 -3.63 2.35
N TYR A 246 -8.72 -3.55 2.45
CA TYR A 246 -7.99 -3.74 3.71
C TYR A 246 -8.07 -2.52 4.63
N CYS A 247 -9.28 -2.19 5.06
CA CYS A 247 -9.54 -1.02 5.92
C CYS A 247 -8.70 -1.05 7.21
N GLU A 248 -8.44 -2.24 7.76
CA GLU A 248 -7.70 -2.48 8.99
C GLU A 248 -6.20 -2.12 8.88
N THR A 249 -5.70 -1.88 7.69
CA THR A 249 -4.35 -1.36 7.51
C THR A 249 -4.17 -0.02 8.21
N CYS A 250 -5.19 0.84 8.13
CA CYS A 250 -5.21 2.14 8.79
C CYS A 250 -6.10 2.13 10.04
N HIS A 251 -7.25 1.45 9.97
CA HIS A 251 -8.29 1.44 10.98
C HIS A 251 -8.19 0.19 11.86
N ALA A 252 -7.81 0.37 13.12
CA ALA A 252 -7.83 -0.69 14.12
C ALA A 252 -7.92 -0.07 15.52
N ALA A 253 -8.81 -0.58 16.35
CA ALA A 253 -8.90 -0.12 17.73
C ALA A 253 -7.62 -0.46 18.50
N SER A 254 -7.12 0.53 19.24
CA SER A 254 -5.94 0.39 20.10
C SER A 254 -6.08 1.31 21.33
N GLU A 255 -5.06 1.30 22.19
CA GLU A 255 -5.02 2.24 23.32
C GLU A 255 -4.91 3.70 22.86
N ALA A 256 -4.17 3.96 21.77
CA ALA A 256 -4.00 5.29 21.19
C ALA A 256 -5.12 5.69 20.22
N ALA A 257 -5.80 4.73 19.61
CA ALA A 257 -6.96 4.94 18.74
C ALA A 257 -8.15 4.08 19.18
N PRO A 258 -8.79 4.41 20.33
CA PRO A 258 -9.91 3.61 20.84
C PRO A 258 -11.14 3.61 19.93
N ASP A 259 -11.27 4.60 19.05
CA ASP A 259 -12.34 4.73 18.06
C ASP A 259 -11.96 4.14 16.70
N GLY A 260 -10.85 3.40 16.59
CA GLY A 260 -10.31 2.88 15.35
C GLY A 260 -11.26 1.97 14.56
N ASP A 261 -12.18 1.28 15.23
CA ASP A 261 -13.15 0.38 14.60
C ASP A 261 -14.47 1.07 14.20
N ASN A 262 -14.62 2.37 14.47
CA ASN A 262 -15.88 3.09 14.20
C ASN A 262 -16.27 3.09 12.72
N TRP A 263 -15.29 2.97 11.81
CA TRP A 263 -15.53 2.87 10.36
C TRP A 263 -16.48 1.74 9.99
N ASN A 264 -16.47 0.64 10.73
CA ASN A 264 -17.30 -0.52 10.44
C ASN A 264 -18.77 -0.33 10.84
N ALA A 265 -19.04 0.64 11.72
CA ALA A 265 -20.38 0.91 12.26
C ALA A 265 -20.95 2.28 11.81
N SER A 266 -20.25 3.00 10.94
CA SER A 266 -20.68 4.32 10.47
C SER A 266 -20.55 4.45 8.96
N ALA A 267 -21.57 5.04 8.32
CA ALA A 267 -21.56 5.35 6.91
C ALA A 267 -21.96 6.82 6.72
N THR A 268 -21.13 7.56 5.99
CA THR A 268 -21.43 8.95 5.61
C THR A 268 -21.22 9.14 4.11
N ALA A 269 -22.03 9.98 3.48
CA ALA A 269 -21.94 10.26 2.06
C ALA A 269 -20.52 10.73 1.66
N LYS A 270 -19.93 11.64 2.44
CA LYS A 270 -18.58 12.15 2.15
C LYS A 270 -17.48 11.10 2.31
N THR A 271 -17.58 10.21 3.29
CA THR A 271 -16.59 9.17 3.53
C THR A 271 -16.67 8.10 2.43
N CYS A 272 -17.88 7.61 2.14
CA CYS A 272 -18.11 6.67 1.05
C CYS A 272 -17.74 7.28 -0.32
N GLY A 273 -18.07 8.55 -0.53
CA GLY A 273 -17.75 9.31 -1.74
C GLY A 273 -16.24 9.57 -1.93
N GLY A 274 -15.39 9.31 -0.95
CA GLY A 274 -13.95 9.26 -1.13
C GLY A 274 -13.54 8.21 -2.16
N CYS A 275 -14.20 7.04 -2.12
CA CYS A 275 -14.00 5.94 -3.07
C CYS A 275 -15.07 5.95 -4.17
N HIS A 276 -16.36 6.05 -3.81
CA HIS A 276 -17.51 6.02 -4.72
C HIS A 276 -17.88 7.43 -5.19
N ALA A 277 -17.02 8.04 -6.00
CA ALA A 277 -17.12 9.45 -6.36
C ALA A 277 -18.28 9.79 -7.31
N ASP A 278 -18.69 8.86 -8.15
CA ASP A 278 -19.74 9.09 -9.16
C ASP A 278 -21.10 9.48 -8.56
N GLY A 279 -21.38 9.04 -7.35
CA GLY A 279 -22.61 9.37 -6.64
C GLY A 279 -22.51 10.57 -5.70
N LEU A 280 -21.30 11.08 -5.44
CA LEU A 280 -21.12 12.16 -4.49
C LEU A 280 -21.56 13.50 -5.08
N LEU A 281 -22.58 14.11 -4.48
CA LEU A 281 -23.03 15.46 -4.85
C LEU A 281 -22.31 16.50 -4.00
N ALA A 282 -21.90 17.59 -4.66
CA ALA A 282 -21.24 18.70 -4.01
C ALA A 282 -22.08 19.27 -2.86
N ALA A 283 -21.40 19.62 -1.79
CA ALA A 283 -21.99 20.09 -0.56
C ALA A 283 -22.60 21.47 -0.66
N ASN A 284 -23.65 21.70 0.13
CA ASN A 284 -23.99 23.02 0.59
C ASN A 284 -23.18 23.31 1.86
N PHE A 285 -22.47 24.44 1.87
CA PHE A 285 -21.81 24.90 3.09
C PHE A 285 -22.83 25.62 3.99
N ASP A 286 -23.06 25.07 5.18
CA ASP A 286 -23.90 25.74 6.20
C ASP A 286 -23.03 26.75 6.97
N ALA A 287 -23.24 28.03 6.70
CA ALA A 287 -22.53 29.12 7.38
C ALA A 287 -22.82 29.23 8.88
N VAL A 288 -23.86 28.55 9.38
CA VAL A 288 -24.25 28.58 10.80
C VAL A 288 -23.50 27.50 11.59
N THR A 289 -23.43 26.30 11.03
CA THR A 289 -22.74 25.16 11.66
C THR A 289 -21.26 25.10 11.29
N GLY A 290 -20.85 25.76 10.19
CA GLY A 290 -19.50 25.63 9.63
C GLY A 290 -19.25 24.26 9.02
N GLN A 291 -20.29 23.56 8.65
CA GLN A 291 -20.21 22.21 8.08
C GLN A 291 -20.49 22.24 6.58
N ALA A 292 -19.85 21.33 5.86
CA ALA A 292 -20.22 21.01 4.50
C ALA A 292 -21.15 19.79 4.54
N GLU A 293 -22.36 19.93 3.96
CA GLU A 293 -23.32 18.84 3.84
C GLU A 293 -23.13 18.15 2.50
N TYR A 294 -22.97 16.84 2.52
CA TYR A 294 -22.84 16.00 1.34
C TYR A 294 -24.06 15.11 1.16
N GLN A 295 -24.37 14.79 -0.07
CA GLN A 295 -25.41 13.83 -0.44
C GLN A 295 -24.84 12.83 -1.42
N PHE A 296 -25.32 11.60 -1.38
CA PHE A 296 -24.99 10.59 -2.36
C PHE A 296 -26.18 10.34 -3.29
N ASP A 297 -25.98 10.49 -4.59
CA ASP A 297 -27.01 10.27 -5.61
C ASP A 297 -27.05 8.81 -6.08
N HIS A 298 -28.00 8.07 -5.57
CA HIS A 298 -28.20 6.68 -5.97
C HIS A 298 -28.75 6.51 -7.41
N SER A 299 -29.05 7.60 -8.12
CA SER A 299 -29.49 7.49 -9.52
C SER A 299 -28.40 6.96 -10.47
N VAL A 300 -27.15 7.02 -10.05
CA VAL A 300 -25.98 6.48 -10.77
C VAL A 300 -25.67 5.03 -10.33
N SER A 301 -26.36 4.50 -9.33
CA SER A 301 -26.19 3.15 -8.80
C SER A 301 -27.27 2.18 -9.31
N ASP A 302 -27.16 0.92 -8.90
CA ASP A 302 -28.16 -0.14 -9.21
C ASP A 302 -29.54 0.08 -8.56
N VAL A 303 -29.70 1.13 -7.76
CA VAL A 303 -30.96 1.50 -7.09
C VAL A 303 -31.41 2.93 -7.45
N PRO A 304 -31.62 3.24 -8.74
CA PRO A 304 -31.87 4.62 -9.21
C PRO A 304 -33.15 5.26 -8.66
N ALA A 305 -34.04 4.47 -8.06
CA ALA A 305 -35.30 4.97 -7.53
C ALA A 305 -35.16 5.77 -6.21
N LEU A 306 -34.01 5.69 -5.52
CA LEU A 306 -33.78 6.38 -4.26
C LEU A 306 -33.45 7.86 -4.42
N GLY A 307 -32.75 8.24 -5.53
CA GLY A 307 -32.28 9.60 -5.73
C GLY A 307 -31.24 10.04 -4.66
N PRO A 308 -31.01 11.34 -4.51
CA PRO A 308 -30.08 11.87 -3.52
C PRO A 308 -30.46 11.54 -2.07
N ALA A 309 -29.51 11.06 -1.30
CA ALA A 309 -29.64 10.69 0.10
C ALA A 309 -28.55 11.37 0.95
N ASN A 310 -28.91 11.85 2.13
CA ASN A 310 -27.99 12.40 3.11
C ASN A 310 -27.59 11.34 4.16
N ASP A 311 -26.64 11.68 5.01
CA ASP A 311 -26.06 10.78 6.03
C ASP A 311 -27.13 10.13 6.94
N GLY A 312 -28.24 10.80 7.20
CA GLY A 312 -29.29 10.32 8.10
C GLY A 312 -29.94 9.00 7.68
N ILE A 313 -29.87 8.63 6.40
CA ILE A 313 -30.48 7.39 5.89
C ILE A 313 -29.46 6.36 5.40
N CYS A 314 -28.18 6.71 5.33
CA CYS A 314 -27.15 5.78 4.85
C CYS A 314 -27.10 4.51 5.71
N GLY A 315 -27.11 4.67 7.03
CA GLY A 315 -27.06 3.57 7.99
C GLY A 315 -28.24 2.59 7.91
N ASP A 316 -29.43 3.07 7.51
CA ASP A 316 -30.62 2.23 7.40
C ASP A 316 -30.48 1.14 6.33
N CYS A 317 -29.70 1.43 5.29
CA CYS A 317 -29.51 0.52 4.17
C CYS A 317 -28.13 -0.16 4.21
N HIS A 318 -27.08 0.57 4.48
CA HIS A 318 -25.71 0.08 4.40
C HIS A 318 -25.20 -0.60 5.68
N LEU A 319 -25.81 -0.33 6.84
CA LEU A 319 -25.41 -0.91 8.11
C LEU A 319 -26.44 -1.87 8.73
N GLY A 320 -27.57 -2.17 8.09
CA GLY A 320 -28.57 -2.96 8.81
C GLY A 320 -29.54 -3.83 8.00
N THR A 321 -30.31 -3.31 7.06
CA THR A 321 -31.52 -4.02 6.60
C THR A 321 -31.47 -4.53 5.16
N ILE A 322 -30.68 -3.94 4.31
CA ILE A 322 -30.58 -4.34 2.88
C ILE A 322 -29.32 -5.15 2.65
N ASN A 323 -28.24 -4.82 3.33
CA ASN A 323 -27.05 -5.65 3.34
C ASN A 323 -27.20 -6.71 4.44
N THR A 324 -27.34 -7.97 4.06
CA THR A 324 -27.51 -9.08 5.00
C THR A 324 -26.31 -9.28 5.93
N ALA A 325 -25.21 -8.63 5.64
CA ALA A 325 -24.00 -8.64 6.46
C ALA A 325 -23.97 -7.52 7.53
N GLY A 326 -24.72 -6.44 7.34
CA GLY A 326 -24.94 -5.40 8.38
C GLY A 326 -23.77 -4.51 8.73
N GLU A 327 -22.59 -4.70 8.11
CA GLU A 327 -21.35 -4.00 8.42
C GLU A 327 -20.59 -3.66 7.14
N SER A 328 -19.87 -2.54 7.12
CA SER A 328 -19.09 -2.09 5.95
C SER A 328 -18.04 -3.13 5.55
N LEU A 329 -17.36 -3.73 6.52
CA LEU A 329 -16.39 -4.78 6.28
C LEU A 329 -16.97 -5.95 5.48
N ALA A 330 -18.15 -6.42 5.85
CA ALA A 330 -18.77 -7.56 5.19
C ALA A 330 -19.18 -7.28 3.73
N SER A 331 -19.42 -6.00 3.40
CA SER A 331 -19.71 -5.58 2.02
C SER A 331 -18.46 -5.51 1.15
N HIS A 332 -17.28 -5.33 1.74
CA HIS A 332 -16.04 -5.10 1.01
C HIS A 332 -15.07 -6.30 1.06
N SER A 333 -15.10 -7.11 2.12
CA SER A 333 -14.16 -8.22 2.30
C SER A 333 -14.33 -9.40 1.34
N ARG A 334 -15.46 -9.51 0.65
CA ARG A 334 -15.80 -10.64 -0.24
C ARG A 334 -16.04 -10.24 -1.68
N ILE A 335 -15.41 -9.18 -2.13
CA ILE A 335 -15.52 -8.75 -3.53
C ILE A 335 -14.86 -9.82 -4.41
N SER A 336 -15.65 -10.40 -5.32
CA SER A 336 -15.17 -11.46 -6.21
C SER A 336 -14.00 -10.96 -7.06
N GLY A 337 -12.90 -11.69 -7.02
CA GLY A 337 -11.68 -11.34 -7.73
C GLY A 337 -10.77 -10.35 -7.02
N ASP A 338 -11.13 -9.82 -5.86
CA ASP A 338 -10.28 -8.96 -5.04
C ASP A 338 -9.17 -9.77 -4.35
N ASP A 339 -7.99 -9.18 -4.22
CA ASP A 339 -6.82 -9.84 -3.63
C ASP A 339 -7.02 -10.17 -2.15
N ARG A 340 -7.75 -9.33 -1.41
CA ARG A 340 -8.12 -9.63 -0.02
C ARG A 340 -8.94 -10.90 0.07
N PHE A 341 -10.01 -11.00 -0.76
CA PHE A 341 -10.87 -12.17 -0.73
C PHE A 341 -10.12 -13.45 -1.10
N ARG A 342 -9.27 -13.38 -2.13
CA ARG A 342 -8.38 -14.50 -2.51
C ARG A 342 -7.43 -14.89 -1.39
N GLY A 343 -6.89 -13.91 -0.69
CA GLY A 343 -5.99 -14.11 0.44
C GLY A 343 -6.68 -14.79 1.61
N GLU A 344 -7.85 -14.29 2.01
CA GLU A 344 -8.67 -14.90 3.07
C GLU A 344 -9.03 -16.37 2.73
N LEU A 345 -9.40 -16.64 1.46
CA LEU A 345 -9.62 -18.02 1.00
C LEU A 345 -8.33 -18.85 0.97
N GLY A 346 -7.19 -18.20 0.80
CA GLY A 346 -5.87 -18.85 0.81
C GLY A 346 -5.48 -19.42 2.16
N GLU A 347 -6.00 -18.87 3.25
CA GLU A 347 -5.73 -19.34 4.62
C GLU A 347 -6.25 -20.77 4.86
N ASP A 348 -7.20 -21.23 4.06
CA ASP A 348 -7.70 -22.61 4.10
C ASP A 348 -6.77 -23.63 3.45
N PHE A 349 -5.64 -23.19 2.85
CA PHE A 349 -4.71 -24.06 2.15
C PHE A 349 -3.27 -23.86 2.61
N VAL A 350 -2.64 -24.92 3.07
CA VAL A 350 -1.22 -24.93 3.44
C VAL A 350 -0.44 -25.75 2.42
N LEU A 351 0.42 -25.07 1.66
CA LEU A 351 1.36 -25.71 0.74
C LEU A 351 2.65 -26.04 1.49
N GLU A 352 3.12 -27.27 1.45
CA GLU A 352 4.33 -27.69 2.14
C GLU A 352 5.19 -28.62 1.29
N ILE A 353 6.51 -28.39 1.30
CA ILE A 353 7.51 -29.32 0.77
C ILE A 353 8.18 -29.99 1.95
N LEU A 354 7.94 -31.30 2.09
CA LEU A 354 8.34 -32.08 3.26
C LEU A 354 9.78 -32.60 3.17
N ASP A 355 10.22 -32.99 1.97
CA ASP A 355 11.55 -33.54 1.74
C ASP A 355 11.93 -33.49 0.25
N ALA A 356 13.24 -33.57 -0.01
CA ALA A 356 13.76 -33.75 -1.34
C ALA A 356 15.04 -34.60 -1.33
N THR A 357 15.09 -35.59 -2.19
CA THR A 357 16.22 -36.49 -2.35
C THR A 357 16.74 -36.47 -3.79
N ASN A 358 17.90 -37.05 -4.06
CA ASN A 358 18.56 -37.02 -5.38
C ASN A 358 18.82 -35.60 -5.91
N VAL A 359 19.05 -34.66 -5.02
CA VAL A 359 19.28 -33.24 -5.33
C VAL A 359 20.75 -32.98 -5.61
N GLY A 360 21.29 -33.56 -6.65
CA GLY A 360 22.70 -33.42 -7.01
C GLY A 360 22.92 -33.29 -8.51
N PRO A 361 24.14 -32.88 -8.97
CA PRO A 361 24.46 -32.72 -10.37
C PRO A 361 24.19 -34.00 -11.18
N GLY A 362 23.42 -33.88 -12.24
CA GLY A 362 23.05 -35.00 -13.12
C GLY A 362 22.02 -35.97 -12.53
N LEU A 363 21.48 -35.68 -11.36
CA LEU A 363 20.43 -36.51 -10.73
C LEU A 363 19.05 -35.89 -10.99
N VAL A 364 18.05 -36.76 -10.99
CA VAL A 364 16.62 -36.35 -11.03
C VAL A 364 16.13 -36.16 -9.60
N PRO A 365 15.73 -34.96 -9.19
CA PRO A 365 15.18 -34.74 -7.86
C PRO A 365 13.90 -35.55 -7.62
N SER A 366 13.79 -36.15 -6.43
CA SER A 366 12.58 -36.80 -5.94
C SER A 366 12.06 -35.96 -4.79
N ILE A 367 10.86 -35.39 -4.93
CA ILE A 367 10.32 -34.33 -4.08
C ILE A 367 9.07 -34.84 -3.39
N THR A 368 9.02 -34.69 -2.07
CA THR A 368 7.83 -35.01 -1.27
C THR A 368 7.15 -33.71 -0.86
N PHE A 369 5.89 -33.55 -1.23
CA PHE A 369 5.08 -32.39 -0.88
C PHE A 369 3.68 -32.79 -0.42
N GLN A 370 2.99 -31.88 0.21
CA GLN A 370 1.62 -32.02 0.69
C GLN A 370 0.86 -30.71 0.54
N VAL A 371 -0.45 -30.80 0.38
CA VAL A 371 -1.38 -29.68 0.57
C VAL A 371 -2.37 -30.08 1.63
N THR A 372 -2.54 -29.26 2.66
CA THR A 372 -3.49 -29.53 3.76
C THR A 372 -4.43 -28.35 3.93
N ASP A 373 -5.54 -28.59 4.64
CA ASP A 373 -6.33 -27.51 5.22
C ASP A 373 -5.59 -26.84 6.42
N ALA A 374 -6.17 -25.80 6.99
CA ALA A 374 -5.63 -25.09 8.14
C ALA A 374 -5.51 -25.97 9.40
N GLU A 375 -6.29 -27.03 9.51
CA GLU A 375 -6.25 -28.02 10.60
C GLU A 375 -5.24 -29.15 10.35
N GLY A 376 -4.59 -29.16 9.19
CA GLY A 376 -3.61 -30.16 8.79
C GLY A 376 -4.19 -31.43 8.16
N THR A 377 -5.46 -31.40 7.70
CA THR A 377 -6.05 -32.50 6.95
C THR A 377 -5.57 -32.45 5.49
N PRO A 378 -4.98 -33.54 4.96
CA PRO A 378 -4.52 -33.53 3.57
C PRO A 378 -5.64 -33.43 2.55
N TYR A 379 -5.46 -32.61 1.54
CA TYR A 379 -6.21 -32.65 0.30
C TYR A 379 -5.69 -33.75 -0.63
N ASP A 380 -6.60 -34.40 -1.34
CA ASP A 380 -6.25 -35.28 -2.45
C ASP A 380 -6.23 -34.47 -3.77
N ILE A 381 -5.04 -34.05 -4.21
CA ILE A 381 -4.90 -33.25 -5.45
C ILE A 381 -5.37 -34.00 -6.70
N MET A 382 -5.66 -35.30 -6.60
CA MET A 382 -6.12 -36.14 -7.71
C MET A 382 -7.64 -36.14 -7.87
N THR A 383 -8.39 -35.89 -6.78
CA THR A 383 -9.84 -36.10 -6.75
C THR A 383 -10.63 -34.97 -6.13
N ASP A 384 -10.02 -34.12 -5.29
CA ASP A 384 -10.74 -33.03 -4.64
C ASP A 384 -11.05 -31.90 -5.62
N PRO A 385 -12.26 -31.36 -5.57
CA PRO A 385 -12.71 -30.34 -6.52
C PRO A 385 -11.89 -29.04 -6.45
N GLU A 386 -11.22 -28.79 -5.34
CA GLU A 386 -10.30 -27.66 -5.14
C GLU A 386 -9.07 -27.73 -6.07
N PHE A 387 -8.75 -28.92 -6.57
CA PHE A 387 -7.64 -29.20 -7.50
C PHE A 387 -8.12 -29.65 -8.89
N ASP A 388 -9.40 -29.46 -9.21
CA ASP A 388 -9.90 -29.63 -10.57
C ASP A 388 -9.62 -28.35 -11.39
N THR A 389 -8.84 -28.50 -12.46
CA THR A 389 -8.51 -27.37 -13.34
C THR A 389 -9.75 -26.78 -14.04
N ALA A 390 -10.84 -27.55 -14.17
CA ALA A 390 -12.12 -27.03 -14.64
C ALA A 390 -12.74 -26.00 -13.68
N ASN A 391 -12.37 -26.01 -12.41
CA ASN A 391 -12.73 -25.02 -11.41
C ASN A 391 -11.77 -23.84 -11.35
N GLY A 392 -10.78 -23.79 -12.25
CA GLY A 392 -9.79 -22.72 -12.36
C GLY A 392 -8.59 -22.90 -11.42
N SER A 393 -8.40 -24.09 -10.87
CA SER A 393 -7.28 -24.41 -9.99
C SER A 393 -5.93 -24.49 -10.71
N SER A 394 -4.86 -24.15 -10.00
CA SER A 394 -3.48 -24.26 -10.46
C SER A 394 -2.56 -24.65 -9.31
N LEU A 395 -1.57 -25.50 -9.60
CA LEU A 395 -0.46 -25.84 -8.71
C LEU A 395 0.80 -25.99 -9.56
N ASN A 396 1.92 -25.43 -9.10
CA ASN A 396 3.17 -25.42 -9.84
C ASN A 396 4.33 -25.81 -8.95
N LEU A 397 5.07 -26.85 -9.33
CA LEU A 397 6.29 -27.28 -8.67
C LEU A 397 7.50 -26.86 -9.50
N TYR A 398 8.41 -26.12 -8.86
CA TYR A 398 9.64 -25.61 -9.46
C TYR A 398 10.85 -26.23 -8.79
N VAL A 399 11.93 -26.37 -9.56
CA VAL A 399 13.26 -26.70 -9.03
C VAL A 399 14.25 -25.73 -9.65
N ALA A 400 14.96 -24.98 -8.81
CA ALA A 400 16.08 -24.16 -9.20
C ALA A 400 17.35 -24.64 -8.50
N TRP A 401 18.51 -24.31 -9.04
CA TRP A 401 19.79 -24.63 -8.43
C TRP A 401 20.59 -23.37 -8.19
N THR A 402 21.33 -23.35 -7.11
CA THR A 402 22.06 -22.18 -6.66
C THR A 402 23.56 -22.47 -6.69
N SER A 403 24.30 -21.83 -7.57
CA SER A 403 25.76 -21.80 -7.43
C SER A 403 26.17 -20.51 -6.74
N ALA A 404 26.35 -19.46 -7.48
CA ALA A 404 26.52 -18.11 -6.92
C ALA A 404 25.16 -17.38 -6.83
N ASP A 405 24.20 -17.76 -7.66
CA ASP A 405 22.86 -17.18 -7.73
C ASP A 405 21.83 -18.25 -7.99
N ILE A 406 20.54 -17.95 -7.79
CA ILE A 406 19.44 -18.84 -8.14
C ILE A 406 19.31 -18.88 -9.65
N TYR A 407 19.25 -20.09 -10.20
CA TYR A 407 19.16 -20.33 -11.60
C TYR A 407 18.19 -21.48 -11.89
N ASN A 408 17.29 -21.24 -12.81
CA ASN A 408 16.34 -22.21 -13.29
C ASN A 408 16.13 -22.02 -14.79
N GLY A 409 17.10 -22.34 -15.57
CA GLY A 409 17.02 -22.16 -17.02
C GLY A 409 17.97 -23.07 -17.76
N THR A 410 17.99 -22.96 -19.08
CA THR A 410 18.95 -23.66 -19.93
C THR A 410 20.29 -22.97 -19.85
N GLU A 411 21.37 -23.74 -19.72
CA GLU A 411 22.73 -23.21 -19.93
C GLU A 411 22.89 -22.66 -21.35
N ALA A 412 23.81 -21.70 -21.51
CA ALA A 412 24.17 -21.15 -22.79
C ALA A 412 24.43 -22.26 -23.82
N GLY A 413 23.73 -22.20 -24.92
CA GLY A 413 23.90 -23.14 -26.02
C GLY A 413 23.24 -24.51 -25.83
N SER A 414 22.46 -24.72 -24.78
CA SER A 414 21.59 -25.88 -24.68
C SER A 414 20.34 -25.65 -25.55
N THR A 415 20.25 -26.35 -26.65
CA THR A 415 19.03 -26.42 -27.46
C THR A 415 18.04 -27.35 -26.76
N GLY A 416 16.96 -26.82 -26.23
CA GLY A 416 15.84 -27.62 -25.74
C GLY A 416 15.86 -27.90 -24.26
N GLY A 417 15.83 -26.87 -23.44
CA GLY A 417 15.34 -27.02 -22.08
C GLY A 417 13.86 -27.37 -22.06
N LEU A 418 13.53 -28.44 -21.39
CA LEU A 418 12.15 -28.80 -21.10
C LEU A 418 11.59 -27.77 -20.12
N ARG A 419 10.85 -26.79 -20.61
CA ARG A 419 10.40 -25.67 -19.78
C ARG A 419 9.13 -25.93 -19.04
N ASP A 420 8.20 -26.39 -19.79
CA ASP A 420 6.88 -26.75 -19.32
C ASP A 420 6.63 -28.18 -19.72
N ARG A 421 6.34 -29.01 -18.75
CA ARG A 421 5.70 -30.25 -19.10
C ARG A 421 4.25 -29.93 -19.35
N ASN A 422 4.00 -29.83 -20.63
CA ASN A 422 2.92 -29.25 -21.33
C ASN A 422 1.56 -29.23 -20.64
N ARG A 423 0.92 -28.07 -20.64
CA ARG A 423 -0.51 -27.85 -20.41
C ARG A 423 -1.38 -28.62 -21.38
N ASP A 424 -0.90 -28.81 -22.61
CA ASP A 424 -1.67 -29.44 -23.66
C ASP A 424 -1.18 -30.85 -23.89
N ILE A 425 -1.92 -31.84 -23.37
CA ILE A 425 -1.70 -33.25 -23.60
C ILE A 425 -1.98 -33.67 -25.07
N SER A 426 -2.42 -32.73 -25.93
CA SER A 426 -2.66 -32.95 -27.36
C SER A 426 -1.46 -32.62 -28.25
N GLU A 427 -0.39 -32.07 -27.70
CA GLU A 427 0.83 -31.74 -28.43
C GLU A 427 1.61 -33.00 -28.89
N PRO A 428 2.38 -32.89 -29.95
CA PRO A 428 3.00 -34.07 -30.60
C PRO A 428 3.90 -34.84 -29.63
N ALA A 429 4.10 -36.10 -29.97
CA ALA A 429 4.70 -37.15 -29.14
C ALA A 429 6.14 -36.93 -28.65
N ASP A 430 6.76 -35.80 -28.97
CA ASP A 430 8.03 -35.38 -28.39
C ASP A 430 7.89 -34.55 -27.12
N GLY A 431 6.73 -33.97 -26.86
CA GLY A 431 6.38 -33.30 -25.58
C GLY A 431 7.31 -32.13 -25.23
N ILE A 432 7.99 -31.56 -26.16
CA ILE A 432 8.96 -30.48 -25.99
C ILE A 432 8.37 -29.25 -26.68
N PRO A 433 7.98 -28.20 -25.94
CA PRO A 433 7.65 -26.91 -26.53
C PRO A 433 8.88 -26.41 -27.28
N ASP A 434 8.69 -25.84 -28.46
CA ASP A 434 9.77 -25.19 -29.16
C ASP A 434 10.31 -24.01 -28.34
N ILE A 435 11.61 -23.86 -28.26
CA ILE A 435 12.30 -22.76 -27.58
C ILE A 435 11.85 -21.40 -28.10
N GLU A 436 11.38 -21.34 -29.31
CA GLU A 436 10.89 -20.14 -29.99
C GLU A 436 9.65 -19.52 -29.29
N ASP A 437 8.90 -20.33 -28.49
CA ASP A 437 7.68 -19.85 -27.86
C ASP A 437 7.88 -19.16 -26.49
N TYR A 438 9.06 -19.28 -25.87
CA TYR A 438 9.23 -18.85 -24.47
C TYR A 438 10.57 -18.15 -24.20
N GLY A 439 11.20 -17.45 -25.00
CA GLY A 439 12.40 -16.68 -24.69
C GLY A 439 13.39 -17.35 -23.69
N GLN A 440 14.49 -16.77 -23.44
CA GLN A 440 15.55 -17.25 -22.55
C GLN A 440 15.19 -17.02 -21.05
N GLY A 441 15.69 -17.85 -20.17
CA GLY A 441 15.53 -17.67 -18.73
C GLY A 441 14.20 -18.16 -18.12
N HIS A 442 13.25 -18.63 -18.91
CA HIS A 442 12.00 -19.18 -18.38
C HIS A 442 12.22 -20.45 -17.54
N PRO A 443 11.47 -20.63 -16.43
CA PRO A 443 11.72 -21.69 -15.48
C PRO A 443 11.23 -23.04 -15.95
N PHE A 444 11.91 -24.07 -15.51
CA PHE A 444 11.38 -25.43 -15.50
C PHE A 444 10.31 -25.56 -14.41
N ARG A 445 9.13 -26.06 -14.75
CA ARG A 445 8.06 -26.32 -13.77
C ARG A 445 7.19 -27.50 -14.16
N MET A 446 6.56 -28.11 -13.15
CA MET A 446 5.51 -29.10 -13.35
C MET A 446 4.17 -28.47 -12.94
N TYR A 447 3.24 -28.36 -13.87
CA TYR A 447 1.88 -27.90 -13.63
C TYR A 447 1.01 -28.98 -12.97
N LEU A 448 -0.11 -28.57 -12.38
CA LEU A 448 -1.08 -29.45 -11.73
C LEU A 448 -1.48 -30.63 -12.63
N GLU A 449 -1.83 -30.39 -13.90
CA GLU A 449 -2.20 -31.44 -14.85
C GLU A 449 -1.05 -32.43 -15.11
N ALA A 450 0.18 -31.91 -15.13
CA ALA A 450 1.36 -32.79 -15.29
C ALA A 450 1.59 -33.63 -14.03
N LEU A 451 1.45 -33.04 -12.85
CA LEU A 451 1.54 -33.75 -11.57
C LEU A 451 0.47 -34.85 -11.50
N GLN A 452 -0.79 -34.52 -11.75
CA GLN A 452 -1.91 -35.48 -11.72
C GLN A 452 -1.70 -36.63 -12.72
N ARG A 453 -1.31 -36.32 -13.95
CA ARG A 453 -1.01 -37.34 -14.96
C ARG A 453 0.11 -38.26 -14.55
N ASP A 454 1.20 -37.71 -14.03
CA ASP A 454 2.37 -38.48 -13.68
C ASP A 454 2.16 -39.31 -12.42
N ILE A 455 1.41 -38.79 -11.43
CA ILE A 455 0.95 -39.55 -10.26
C ILE A 455 0.01 -40.70 -10.68
N ALA A 456 -0.93 -40.43 -11.59
CA ALA A 456 -1.81 -41.48 -12.13
C ALA A 456 -1.03 -42.62 -12.82
N ALA A 457 0.05 -42.26 -13.53
CA ALA A 457 0.95 -43.23 -14.17
C ALA A 457 1.83 -43.98 -13.17
N ASN A 458 2.07 -43.41 -12.00
CA ASN A 458 2.91 -43.97 -10.92
C ASN A 458 2.16 -43.97 -9.57
N PRO A 459 1.20 -44.87 -9.38
CA PRO A 459 0.35 -44.87 -8.16
C PRO A 459 1.14 -44.97 -6.83
N GLY A 460 2.38 -45.42 -6.86
CA GLY A 460 3.27 -45.45 -5.71
C GLY A 460 3.80 -44.10 -5.26
N TRP A 461 3.52 -43.03 -6.00
CA TRP A 461 3.87 -41.64 -5.65
C TRP A 461 2.89 -41.02 -4.65
N ALA A 462 1.67 -41.53 -4.55
CA ALA A 462 0.73 -41.14 -3.51
C ALA A 462 1.04 -41.91 -2.20
N ASN A 463 1.34 -41.20 -1.13
CA ASN A 463 1.67 -41.77 0.17
C ASN A 463 0.44 -41.98 1.05
N ALA A 464 0.53 -42.84 2.03
CA ALA A 464 -0.60 -43.19 2.92
C ALA A 464 -1.00 -42.04 3.87
N ASP A 465 -0.16 -41.06 4.05
CA ASP A 465 -0.38 -39.85 4.86
C ASP A 465 -0.97 -38.69 4.09
N GLY A 466 -1.28 -38.86 2.79
CA GLY A 466 -1.82 -37.85 1.93
C GLY A 466 -0.76 -36.95 1.27
N SER A 467 0.52 -37.20 1.49
CA SER A 467 1.59 -36.56 0.76
C SER A 467 1.87 -37.23 -0.59
N TYR A 468 2.63 -36.57 -1.46
CA TYR A 468 3.03 -37.08 -2.76
C TYR A 468 4.56 -37.01 -2.90
N THR A 469 5.17 -38.13 -3.31
CA THR A 469 6.60 -38.18 -3.66
C THR A 469 6.74 -38.34 -5.15
N VAL A 470 7.14 -37.26 -5.84
CA VAL A 470 7.22 -37.24 -7.31
C VAL A 470 8.67 -37.07 -7.77
N ASP A 471 9.05 -37.76 -8.83
CA ASP A 471 10.31 -37.49 -9.50
C ASP A 471 10.13 -36.29 -10.44
N TYR A 472 11.05 -35.33 -10.36
CA TYR A 472 11.04 -34.20 -11.27
C TYR A 472 11.28 -34.69 -12.72
N PHE A 473 10.73 -34.00 -13.70
CA PHE A 473 10.72 -34.49 -15.07
C PHE A 473 12.08 -34.44 -15.77
N THR A 474 13.08 -33.76 -15.20
CA THR A 474 14.43 -33.64 -15.78
C THR A 474 15.49 -33.76 -14.70
N ALA A 475 16.67 -34.20 -15.10
CA ALA A 475 17.85 -34.19 -14.25
C ALA A 475 18.42 -32.76 -14.11
N LEU A 476 18.97 -32.47 -12.94
CA LEU A 476 19.73 -31.26 -12.74
C LEU A 476 21.00 -31.25 -13.64
N PRO A 477 21.46 -30.09 -14.12
CA PRO A 477 22.67 -30.03 -14.95
C PRO A 477 23.88 -30.64 -14.25
N ALA A 478 24.75 -31.32 -15.02
CA ALA A 478 25.86 -32.06 -14.43
C ALA A 478 27.03 -31.18 -13.94
N GLY A 479 27.07 -29.92 -14.37
CA GLY A 479 28.20 -29.02 -14.11
C GLY A 479 28.00 -28.00 -12.97
N TRP A 480 26.84 -27.93 -12.35
CA TRP A 480 26.58 -26.93 -11.30
C TRP A 480 27.15 -27.35 -9.94
N THR A 481 27.35 -26.34 -9.08
CA THR A 481 27.77 -26.50 -7.69
C THR A 481 26.91 -25.58 -6.82
N GLY A 482 26.60 -25.97 -5.61
CA GLY A 482 25.76 -25.20 -4.69
C GLY A 482 24.60 -26.01 -4.15
N ASP A 483 23.49 -25.38 -3.88
CA ASP A 483 22.30 -26.03 -3.35
C ASP A 483 21.12 -25.98 -4.34
N VAL A 484 20.04 -26.59 -3.99
CA VAL A 484 18.79 -26.65 -4.73
C VAL A 484 17.73 -25.85 -3.98
N MET A 485 16.95 -25.07 -4.70
CA MET A 485 15.73 -24.46 -4.21
C MET A 485 14.53 -25.15 -4.87
N ILE A 486 13.61 -25.62 -4.08
CA ILE A 486 12.35 -26.23 -4.53
C ILE A 486 11.23 -25.33 -4.08
N SER A 487 10.29 -25.03 -4.96
CA SER A 487 9.17 -24.15 -4.65
C SER A 487 7.86 -24.74 -5.14
N LEU A 488 6.82 -24.57 -4.34
CA LEU A 488 5.46 -24.97 -4.66
C LEU A 488 4.56 -23.75 -4.50
N GLY A 489 3.88 -23.37 -5.57
CA GLY A 489 2.95 -22.24 -5.56
C GLY A 489 1.76 -22.52 -6.46
N GLY A 490 0.70 -21.76 -6.29
CA GLY A 490 -0.51 -21.94 -7.08
C GLY A 490 -1.72 -21.27 -6.44
N HIS A 491 -2.87 -21.50 -7.04
CA HIS A 491 -4.16 -21.07 -6.54
C HIS A 491 -5.13 -22.25 -6.60
N PRO A 492 -5.33 -22.98 -5.52
CA PRO A 492 -6.47 -23.89 -5.40
C PRO A 492 -7.80 -23.18 -5.63
N ALA A 493 -8.82 -23.87 -6.06
CA ALA A 493 -10.16 -23.33 -6.18
C ALA A 493 -10.88 -23.40 -4.83
N ALA A 494 -11.30 -22.30 -4.26
CA ALA A 494 -12.31 -22.30 -3.22
C ALA A 494 -13.68 -22.52 -3.89
N VAL A 495 -14.25 -23.71 -3.70
CA VAL A 495 -15.40 -24.18 -4.45
C VAL A 495 -16.70 -23.80 -3.75
N GLY A 496 -17.63 -23.22 -4.49
CA GLY A 496 -18.98 -22.94 -3.99
C GLY A 496 -19.02 -21.83 -2.93
N VAL A 497 -18.07 -20.92 -2.94
CA VAL A 497 -18.05 -19.78 -2.02
C VAL A 497 -19.06 -18.73 -2.42
N THR A 498 -19.57 -18.00 -1.43
CA THR A 498 -20.51 -16.89 -1.64
C THR A 498 -19.74 -15.56 -1.56
N ASP A 499 -19.86 -14.74 -2.60
CA ASP A 499 -19.27 -13.40 -2.62
C ASP A 499 -20.12 -12.34 -1.89
N ALA A 500 -19.69 -11.08 -1.91
CA ALA A 500 -20.38 -9.97 -1.26
C ALA A 500 -21.78 -9.69 -1.83
N ASN A 501 -22.04 -10.07 -3.09
CA ASN A 501 -23.34 -9.91 -3.76
C ASN A 501 -24.30 -11.05 -3.44
N GLY A 502 -23.84 -12.11 -2.78
CA GLY A 502 -24.58 -13.32 -2.51
C GLY A 502 -24.53 -14.34 -3.65
N ASP A 503 -23.69 -14.12 -4.65
CA ASP A 503 -23.47 -15.05 -5.74
C ASP A 503 -22.58 -16.21 -5.29
N VAL A 504 -22.97 -17.44 -5.66
CA VAL A 504 -22.21 -18.64 -5.34
C VAL A 504 -21.37 -19.05 -6.54
N GLY A 505 -20.07 -19.16 -6.35
CA GLY A 505 -19.13 -19.50 -7.42
C GLY A 505 -17.84 -20.12 -6.92
N ASN A 506 -16.91 -20.36 -7.85
CA ASN A 506 -15.55 -20.78 -7.51
C ASN A 506 -14.63 -19.56 -7.58
N GLN A 507 -13.81 -19.38 -6.56
CA GLN A 507 -12.83 -18.31 -6.47
C GLN A 507 -11.42 -18.91 -6.43
N ARG A 508 -10.42 -18.15 -6.90
CA ARG A 508 -9.02 -18.52 -6.70
C ARG A 508 -8.64 -18.22 -5.26
N ALA A 509 -8.15 -19.22 -4.55
CA ALA A 509 -7.51 -19.03 -3.26
C ALA A 509 -6.04 -18.64 -3.46
N ALA A 510 -5.48 -17.80 -2.59
CA ALA A 510 -4.09 -17.36 -2.69
C ALA A 510 -3.26 -17.80 -1.46
N PRO A 511 -3.01 -19.11 -1.29
CA PRO A 511 -2.17 -19.59 -0.19
C PRO A 511 -0.72 -19.11 -0.36
N ALA A 512 -0.02 -18.99 0.77
CA ALA A 512 1.40 -18.71 0.75
C ALA A 512 2.17 -19.80 -0.02
N SER A 513 3.09 -19.39 -0.89
CA SER A 513 3.95 -20.32 -1.63
C SER A 513 4.95 -20.98 -0.69
N ALA A 514 5.21 -22.28 -0.86
CA ALA A 514 6.24 -22.99 -0.12
C ALA A 514 7.59 -22.91 -0.83
N VAL A 515 8.66 -22.69 -0.07
CA VAL A 515 10.05 -22.75 -0.56
C VAL A 515 10.86 -23.62 0.40
N PHE A 516 11.66 -24.50 -0.17
CA PHE A 516 12.45 -25.49 0.56
C PHE A 516 13.87 -25.58 0.01
N PHE A 517 14.83 -25.56 0.90
CA PHE A 517 16.25 -25.79 0.57
C PHE A 517 16.70 -27.10 1.24
N PRO A 518 17.02 -28.15 0.47
CA PRO A 518 17.52 -29.40 1.03
C PRO A 518 18.84 -29.28 1.81
N GLY A 519 19.64 -28.29 1.51
CA GLY A 519 20.88 -27.96 2.17
C GLY A 519 20.86 -26.56 2.81
N GLU A 520 21.88 -25.74 2.51
CA GLU A 520 21.99 -24.39 3.07
C GLU A 520 21.16 -23.40 2.23
N ALA A 521 20.23 -22.72 2.89
CA ALA A 521 19.41 -21.69 2.25
C ALA A 521 20.27 -20.51 1.80
N ARG A 522 20.08 -20.05 0.57
CA ARG A 522 20.69 -18.80 0.12
C ARG A 522 20.13 -17.62 0.93
N SER A 523 21.04 -16.84 1.50
CA SER A 523 20.62 -15.58 2.14
C SER A 523 20.12 -14.59 1.09
N VAL A 524 18.89 -14.15 1.24
CA VAL A 524 18.31 -13.01 0.50
C VAL A 524 18.54 -11.70 1.27
N GLY A 525 18.53 -10.59 0.55
CA GLY A 525 18.79 -9.28 1.17
C GLY A 525 17.53 -8.53 1.61
N TRP A 526 16.37 -9.12 1.43
CA TRP A 526 15.07 -8.53 1.77
C TRP A 526 14.37 -9.32 2.89
N ASP A 527 13.26 -8.75 3.36
CA ASP A 527 12.35 -9.36 4.31
C ASP A 527 10.92 -9.23 3.77
N ASN A 528 10.22 -10.34 3.64
CA ASN A 528 8.85 -10.38 3.14
C ASN A 528 7.89 -9.56 4.01
N ASP A 529 8.06 -9.59 5.33
CA ASP A 529 7.21 -8.82 6.25
C ASP A 529 7.35 -7.32 6.04
N LYS A 530 8.55 -6.85 5.65
CA LYS A 530 8.77 -5.44 5.31
C LYS A 530 8.07 -5.04 4.01
N CYS A 531 8.05 -5.90 3.02
CA CYS A 531 7.27 -5.69 1.79
C CYS A 531 5.77 -5.63 2.11
N ASN A 532 5.30 -6.56 2.94
CA ASN A 532 3.90 -6.65 3.36
C ASN A 532 3.44 -5.51 4.26
N ALA A 533 4.33 -4.71 4.83
CA ALA A 533 3.96 -3.47 5.50
C ALA A 533 3.20 -2.51 4.56
N CYS A 534 3.55 -2.49 3.26
CA CYS A 534 2.87 -1.71 2.23
C CYS A 534 1.91 -2.55 1.40
N HIS A 535 2.27 -3.79 1.04
CA HIS A 535 1.49 -4.63 0.14
C HIS A 535 0.42 -5.48 0.86
N LYS A 536 0.45 -5.54 2.18
CA LYS A 536 -0.42 -6.35 3.04
C LYS A 536 -0.31 -7.84 2.77
N GLN A 537 -0.50 -8.24 1.53
CA GLN A 537 -0.35 -9.61 1.05
C GLN A 537 0.10 -9.60 -0.40
N LEU A 538 1.29 -10.11 -0.64
CA LEU A 538 1.85 -10.16 -1.99
C LEU A 538 1.20 -11.28 -2.79
N GLN A 539 0.52 -10.93 -3.90
CA GLN A 539 -0.13 -11.86 -4.81
C GLN A 539 0.20 -11.49 -6.26
N PHE A 540 0.85 -12.39 -6.98
CA PHE A 540 1.27 -12.11 -8.35
C PHE A 540 0.89 -13.23 -9.32
N HIS A 541 0.87 -12.89 -10.60
CA HIS A 541 0.57 -13.82 -11.71
C HIS A 541 -0.78 -14.54 -11.52
N GLY A 542 -1.83 -13.77 -11.15
CA GLY A 542 -3.18 -14.29 -10.93
C GLY A 542 -3.26 -15.23 -9.74
N SER A 543 -2.60 -14.87 -8.65
CA SER A 543 -2.53 -15.64 -7.39
C SER A 543 -1.75 -16.96 -7.48
N ASN A 544 -0.85 -17.09 -8.46
CA ASN A 544 0.03 -18.27 -8.58
C ASN A 544 1.32 -18.16 -7.77
N ARG A 545 1.69 -16.97 -7.29
CA ARG A 545 2.91 -16.70 -6.51
C ARG A 545 2.54 -15.73 -5.42
N ASN A 546 2.47 -16.24 -4.21
CA ASN A 546 1.93 -15.49 -3.09
C ASN A 546 2.91 -15.51 -1.92
N GLU A 547 3.01 -14.40 -1.21
CA GLU A 547 3.72 -14.19 0.06
C GLU A 547 5.23 -14.43 0.01
N ASN A 548 5.70 -15.61 -0.29
CA ASN A 548 7.11 -15.98 -0.23
C ASN A 548 7.85 -15.57 -1.50
N LEU A 549 8.61 -14.47 -1.43
CA LEU A 549 9.24 -13.86 -2.60
C LEU A 549 10.40 -14.66 -3.19
N GLU A 550 10.97 -15.63 -2.46
CA GLU A 550 11.99 -16.50 -3.01
C GLU A 550 11.49 -17.30 -4.23
N ILE A 551 10.19 -17.61 -4.28
CA ILE A 551 9.59 -18.28 -5.44
C ILE A 551 9.76 -17.46 -6.73
N CYS A 552 9.79 -16.13 -6.65
CA CYS A 552 9.95 -15.23 -7.78
C CYS A 552 11.29 -15.44 -8.49
N LEU A 553 12.32 -15.81 -7.74
CA LEU A 553 13.67 -16.04 -8.26
C LEU A 553 13.78 -17.22 -9.24
N ASN A 554 12.78 -18.12 -9.23
CA ASN A 554 12.72 -19.17 -10.25
C ASN A 554 12.63 -18.59 -11.66
N CYS A 555 11.95 -17.46 -11.83
CA CYS A 555 11.71 -16.79 -13.10
C CYS A 555 12.54 -15.51 -13.22
N HIS A 556 12.45 -14.64 -12.22
CA HIS A 556 13.13 -13.34 -12.20
C HIS A 556 14.60 -13.49 -11.76
N ASN A 557 15.34 -14.30 -12.50
CA ASN A 557 16.77 -14.55 -12.30
C ASN A 557 17.63 -13.63 -13.19
N ALA A 558 18.94 -13.73 -13.03
CA ALA A 558 19.89 -12.84 -13.70
C ALA A 558 19.87 -12.95 -15.24
N ASP A 559 19.39 -14.04 -15.79
CA ASP A 559 19.44 -14.35 -17.23
C ASP A 559 18.06 -14.18 -17.91
N LEU A 560 17.12 -13.49 -17.32
CA LEU A 560 15.81 -13.25 -17.91
C LEU A 560 15.71 -11.83 -18.50
N PRO A 561 16.05 -11.61 -19.77
CA PRO A 561 15.58 -10.47 -20.54
C PRO A 561 14.25 -10.81 -21.21
N GLU A 562 13.33 -9.86 -21.24
CA GLU A 562 12.10 -9.94 -22.01
C GLU A 562 11.82 -8.56 -22.58
N ASP A 563 11.36 -8.47 -23.81
CA ASP A 563 11.06 -7.22 -24.51
C ASP A 563 12.21 -6.19 -24.54
N GLY A 564 13.45 -6.66 -24.53
CA GLY A 564 14.63 -5.80 -24.51
C GLY A 564 15.05 -5.26 -23.15
N GLU A 565 14.36 -5.66 -22.09
CA GLU A 565 14.61 -5.24 -20.70
C GLU A 565 15.08 -6.43 -19.85
N GLY A 566 15.88 -6.15 -18.82
CA GLY A 566 16.30 -7.17 -17.86
C GLY A 566 15.31 -7.29 -16.70
N TRP A 567 14.77 -8.47 -16.50
CA TRP A 567 13.75 -8.78 -15.50
C TRP A 567 14.28 -9.46 -14.24
N ALA A 568 15.60 -9.39 -14.01
CA ALA A 568 16.17 -9.86 -12.75
C ALA A 568 15.46 -9.19 -11.56
N PHE A 569 15.09 -9.99 -10.56
CA PHE A 569 14.21 -9.57 -9.46
C PHE A 569 14.60 -8.24 -8.83
N GLY A 570 15.88 -8.07 -8.45
CA GLY A 570 16.34 -6.82 -7.84
C GLY A 570 16.22 -5.61 -8.77
N ARG A 571 16.54 -5.76 -10.07
CA ARG A 571 16.36 -4.69 -11.05
C ARG A 571 14.90 -4.35 -11.24
N MET A 572 14.05 -5.35 -11.43
CA MET A 572 12.62 -5.20 -11.65
C MET A 572 11.95 -4.46 -10.48
N VAL A 573 12.14 -4.94 -9.26
CA VAL A 573 11.53 -4.35 -8.06
C VAL A 573 11.98 -2.90 -7.86
N HIS A 574 13.28 -2.61 -8.02
CA HIS A 574 13.77 -1.24 -7.90
C HIS A 574 13.22 -0.33 -8.99
N SER A 575 13.12 -0.79 -10.24
CA SER A 575 12.58 0.01 -11.34
C SER A 575 11.10 0.32 -11.16
N ILE A 576 10.30 -0.64 -10.70
CA ILE A 576 8.88 -0.45 -10.39
C ILE A 576 8.71 0.63 -9.31
N HIS A 577 9.38 0.48 -8.17
CA HIS A 577 9.24 1.44 -7.05
C HIS A 577 9.85 2.82 -7.34
N ALA A 578 10.77 2.91 -8.29
CA ALA A 578 11.28 4.19 -8.76
C ALA A 578 10.38 4.88 -9.81
N GLY A 579 9.29 4.23 -10.25
CA GLY A 579 8.45 4.71 -11.34
C GLY A 579 9.18 4.82 -12.69
N SER A 580 10.26 4.04 -12.86
CA SER A 580 11.13 4.08 -14.04
C SER A 580 11.02 2.83 -14.91
N ALA A 581 10.14 1.91 -14.55
CA ALA A 581 9.93 0.68 -15.30
C ALA A 581 9.25 0.94 -16.64
N THR A 582 9.85 0.46 -17.73
CA THR A 582 9.34 0.62 -19.10
C THR A 582 8.75 -0.67 -19.67
N PHE A 583 8.92 -1.79 -18.99
CA PHE A 583 8.34 -3.08 -19.39
C PHE A 583 6.81 -3.09 -19.22
N PHE A 584 6.15 -4.06 -19.83
CA PHE A 584 4.68 -4.13 -19.95
C PHE A 584 4.05 -2.86 -20.55
N ASP A 585 4.61 -2.38 -21.68
CA ASP A 585 4.13 -1.17 -22.35
C ASP A 585 4.07 0.07 -21.40
N GLY A 586 4.88 0.07 -20.34
CA GLY A 586 4.94 1.15 -19.37
C GLY A 586 3.88 1.08 -18.27
N GLU A 587 3.24 -0.07 -18.05
CA GLU A 587 2.23 -0.26 -17.00
C GLU A 587 2.71 0.20 -15.60
N PHE A 588 4.01 0.03 -15.33
CA PHE A 588 4.60 0.46 -14.07
C PHE A 588 5.33 1.81 -14.14
N ALA A 589 5.27 2.49 -15.30
CA ALA A 589 5.81 3.84 -15.42
C ALA A 589 4.90 4.81 -14.67
N GLY A 590 5.48 5.58 -13.75
CA GLY A 590 4.70 6.51 -12.96
C GLY A 590 4.17 5.97 -11.63
N VAL A 591 4.57 4.77 -11.21
CA VAL A 591 4.27 4.31 -9.86
C VAL A 591 4.70 5.37 -8.84
N THR A 592 3.77 5.79 -7.99
CA THR A 592 4.02 6.81 -6.97
C THR A 592 4.45 6.14 -5.66
N TYR A 593 5.74 6.24 -5.35
CA TYR A 593 6.27 5.67 -4.12
C TYR A 593 6.06 6.64 -2.94
N PRO A 594 5.43 6.22 -1.83
CA PRO A 594 4.94 7.15 -0.80
C PRO A 594 6.03 7.76 0.10
N GLN A 595 7.29 7.36 -0.08
CA GLN A 595 8.44 7.81 0.70
C GLN A 595 9.68 7.96 -0.18
N SER A 596 10.83 8.32 0.39
CA SER A 596 12.08 8.32 -0.36
C SER A 596 12.51 6.91 -0.74
N VAL A 597 12.73 6.67 -2.03
CA VAL A 597 13.31 5.39 -2.53
C VAL A 597 14.73 5.13 -2.00
N ALA A 598 15.37 6.12 -1.37
CA ALA A 598 16.66 5.95 -0.70
C ALA A 598 16.56 5.34 0.71
N ASN A 599 15.36 5.08 1.21
CA ASN A 599 15.14 4.37 2.48
C ASN A 599 15.26 2.85 2.26
N CYS A 600 16.48 2.38 2.06
CA CYS A 600 16.75 0.97 1.74
C CYS A 600 16.26 0.01 2.82
N ASP A 601 16.30 0.42 4.09
CA ASP A 601 15.82 -0.37 5.24
C ASP A 601 14.31 -0.66 5.20
N THR A 602 13.54 0.00 4.35
CA THR A 602 12.10 -0.27 4.18
C THR A 602 11.83 -1.70 3.68
N CYS A 603 12.70 -2.22 2.81
CA CYS A 603 12.58 -3.55 2.22
C CYS A 603 13.71 -4.48 2.64
N HIS A 604 14.93 -3.93 2.79
CA HIS A 604 16.12 -4.71 3.05
C HIS A 604 16.34 -5.00 4.54
N VAL A 605 16.94 -6.16 4.81
CA VAL A 605 17.54 -6.44 6.11
C VAL A 605 18.74 -5.51 6.30
N ALA A 606 18.85 -4.89 7.46
CA ALA A 606 19.90 -3.93 7.76
C ALA A 606 21.31 -4.47 7.44
N GLY A 607 22.09 -3.71 6.67
CA GLY A 607 23.44 -4.08 6.23
C GLY A 607 23.52 -5.08 5.07
N SER A 608 22.40 -5.58 4.55
CA SER A 608 22.41 -6.53 3.43
C SER A 608 22.65 -5.86 2.07
N TYR A 609 22.47 -4.56 1.98
CA TYR A 609 22.66 -3.73 0.78
C TYR A 609 23.97 -2.95 0.77
N ASP A 610 24.72 -2.94 1.87
CA ASP A 610 25.99 -2.17 2.00
C ASP A 610 27.16 -2.82 1.25
N VAL A 611 27.07 -4.10 0.94
CA VAL A 611 28.15 -4.86 0.32
C VAL A 611 27.69 -5.44 -0.99
N ALA A 612 28.41 -5.12 -2.07
CA ALA A 612 28.19 -5.77 -3.35
C ALA A 612 28.35 -7.29 -3.19
N ARG A 613 27.34 -8.05 -3.55
CA ARG A 613 27.42 -9.52 -3.55
C ARG A 613 28.37 -9.97 -4.65
N THR A 614 29.59 -10.30 -4.26
CA THR A 614 30.64 -10.75 -5.19
C THR A 614 30.33 -12.09 -5.84
N GLU A 615 29.35 -12.81 -5.31
CA GLU A 615 28.93 -14.13 -5.75
C GLU A 615 27.72 -14.11 -6.69
N ALA A 616 27.04 -12.95 -6.83
CA ALA A 616 25.91 -12.82 -7.73
C ALA A 616 26.35 -12.79 -9.19
N ARG A 617 25.51 -13.34 -10.06
CA ARG A 617 25.77 -13.41 -11.51
C ARG A 617 25.63 -12.02 -12.15
N ALA A 618 26.29 -11.84 -13.30
CA ALA A 618 26.00 -10.70 -14.17
C ALA A 618 24.53 -10.72 -14.58
N VAL A 619 23.88 -9.57 -14.54
CA VAL A 619 22.46 -9.40 -14.83
C VAL A 619 22.30 -8.95 -16.26
N SER A 620 21.47 -9.61 -17.04
CA SER A 620 21.05 -9.14 -18.35
C SER A 620 20.17 -7.88 -18.17
N ILE A 621 20.49 -6.82 -18.88
CA ILE A 621 19.77 -5.52 -18.80
C ILE A 621 19.19 -5.09 -20.14
N GLY A 622 19.37 -5.88 -21.17
CA GLY A 622 18.81 -5.63 -22.49
C GLY A 622 19.11 -6.77 -23.41
N GLY A 623 18.08 -7.34 -24.00
CA GLY A 623 18.15 -8.31 -25.06
C GLY A 623 18.16 -7.63 -26.43
N ASP A 624 18.64 -8.31 -27.41
CA ASP A 624 18.39 -7.93 -28.80
C ASP A 624 17.12 -8.62 -29.36
N ALA A 625 16.92 -8.55 -30.67
CA ALA A 625 15.75 -9.17 -31.31
C ALA A 625 15.80 -10.71 -31.35
N ASP A 626 16.94 -11.32 -30.98
CA ASP A 626 17.10 -12.78 -30.89
C ASP A 626 16.97 -13.26 -29.45
N THR A 627 15.74 -13.49 -29.02
CA THR A 627 15.42 -13.96 -27.66
C THR A 627 15.90 -15.40 -27.39
N THR A 628 16.55 -16.06 -28.34
CA THR A 628 17.04 -17.43 -28.19
C THR A 628 18.53 -17.52 -27.87
N VAL A 629 19.27 -16.41 -28.04
CA VAL A 629 20.73 -16.33 -27.83
C VAL A 629 21.05 -15.25 -26.79
N TRP A 630 21.12 -15.62 -25.55
CA TRP A 630 21.37 -14.70 -24.43
C TRP A 630 22.87 -14.36 -24.22
N THR A 631 23.79 -14.98 -24.96
CA THR A 631 25.23 -14.70 -24.84
C THR A 631 25.68 -13.40 -25.49
N ASP A 632 24.83 -12.80 -26.31
CA ASP A 632 25.02 -11.50 -26.95
C ASP A 632 24.23 -10.37 -26.34
N ASP A 633 23.40 -10.69 -25.32
CA ASP A 633 22.71 -9.69 -24.49
C ASP A 633 23.69 -8.81 -23.72
N ILE A 634 23.23 -7.58 -23.44
CA ILE A 634 23.98 -6.66 -22.62
C ILE A 634 23.82 -7.05 -21.15
N ALA A 635 24.92 -7.37 -20.51
CA ALA A 635 24.93 -7.71 -19.09
C ALA A 635 25.73 -6.69 -18.27
N THR A 636 25.28 -6.48 -17.02
CA THR A 636 25.96 -5.61 -16.06
C THR A 636 26.21 -6.33 -14.75
N THR A 637 27.00 -5.73 -13.88
CA THR A 637 27.16 -6.27 -12.51
C THR A 637 25.86 -6.13 -11.71
N PRO A 638 25.57 -7.03 -10.78
CA PRO A 638 24.33 -6.97 -9.96
C PRO A 638 24.12 -5.62 -9.27
N SER A 639 25.18 -5.03 -8.74
CA SER A 639 25.12 -3.70 -8.10
C SER A 639 24.78 -2.61 -9.12
N SER A 640 25.35 -2.67 -10.34
CA SER A 640 25.02 -1.68 -11.37
C SER A 640 23.60 -1.87 -11.89
N ALA A 641 23.07 -3.09 -11.94
CA ALA A 641 21.69 -3.36 -12.31
C ALA A 641 20.72 -2.76 -11.29
N ALA A 642 20.96 -2.99 -9.99
CA ALA A 642 20.14 -2.45 -8.92
C ALA A 642 20.22 -0.92 -8.84
N CYS A 643 21.43 -0.35 -8.83
CA CYS A 643 21.61 1.11 -8.75
C CYS A 643 21.11 1.81 -10.02
N GLY A 644 21.32 1.20 -11.20
CA GLY A 644 20.89 1.74 -12.49
C GLY A 644 19.39 1.79 -12.68
N SER A 645 18.62 1.08 -11.86
CA SER A 645 17.15 1.18 -11.85
C SER A 645 16.65 2.57 -11.43
N CYS A 646 17.43 3.27 -10.60
CA CYS A 646 17.13 4.64 -10.16
C CYS A 646 18.06 5.68 -10.82
N HIS A 647 19.34 5.33 -11.01
CA HIS A 647 20.40 6.20 -11.51
C HIS A 647 20.67 5.93 -12.99
N SER A 648 19.80 6.39 -13.89
CA SER A 648 19.87 6.14 -15.34
C SER A 648 20.57 7.25 -16.13
N ASP A 649 21.04 8.33 -15.49
CA ASP A 649 21.69 9.44 -16.20
C ASP A 649 23.12 9.10 -16.65
N VAL A 650 23.63 9.88 -17.63
CA VAL A 650 24.95 9.67 -18.25
C VAL A 650 26.11 9.74 -17.25
N ALA A 651 25.98 10.57 -16.20
CA ALA A 651 27.04 10.72 -15.20
C ALA A 651 27.10 9.46 -14.31
N SER A 652 25.96 8.94 -13.92
CA SER A 652 25.83 7.68 -13.17
C SER A 652 26.36 6.49 -13.96
N ALA A 653 25.99 6.37 -15.25
CA ALA A 653 26.53 5.36 -16.14
C ALA A 653 28.06 5.45 -16.28
N GLY A 654 28.60 6.66 -16.39
CA GLY A 654 30.05 6.92 -16.41
C GLY A 654 30.73 6.50 -15.10
N HIS A 655 30.09 6.74 -13.95
CA HIS A 655 30.57 6.28 -12.65
C HIS A 655 30.60 4.75 -12.57
N PHE A 656 29.52 4.07 -12.96
CA PHE A 656 29.45 2.61 -12.96
C PHE A 656 30.53 2.00 -13.85
N ASN A 657 30.66 2.47 -15.10
CA ASN A 657 31.66 1.99 -16.05
C ASN A 657 33.10 2.19 -15.53
N THR A 658 33.39 3.30 -14.84
CA THR A 658 34.71 3.59 -14.27
C THR A 658 35.05 2.66 -13.11
N ASN A 659 34.05 2.18 -12.39
CA ASN A 659 34.20 1.32 -11.20
C ASN A 659 33.91 -0.17 -11.48
N GLY A 660 33.94 -0.60 -12.75
CA GLY A 660 33.83 -2.01 -13.13
C GLY A 660 32.40 -2.49 -13.43
N GLY A 661 31.40 -1.60 -13.35
CA GLY A 661 30.06 -1.84 -13.89
C GLY A 661 30.04 -1.65 -15.40
N GLN A 662 29.13 -2.32 -16.06
CA GLN A 662 28.79 -2.03 -17.46
C GLN A 662 27.36 -1.53 -17.47
N VAL A 663 27.13 -0.35 -18.00
CA VAL A 663 25.80 0.20 -18.20
C VAL A 663 25.68 0.63 -19.64
N SER A 664 24.73 0.06 -20.35
CA SER A 664 24.30 0.58 -21.63
C SER A 664 23.48 1.84 -21.39
N VAL A 665 23.94 2.97 -21.91
CA VAL A 665 23.13 4.18 -21.99
C VAL A 665 22.39 4.11 -23.32
N ALA A 666 21.07 4.08 -23.28
CA ALA A 666 20.23 4.10 -24.48
C ALA A 666 20.41 5.40 -25.29
#